data_8041f7fecc26c7f5d5b9ffb98ae5085c
#
_entry.id   8041f7fecc26c7f5d5b9ffb98ae5085c
#
_cell.length_a   1.000
_cell.length_b   1.000
_cell.length_c   1.000
_cell.angle_alpha   90.00
_cell.angle_beta   90.00
_cell.angle_gamma   90.00
#
_symmetry.space_group_name_H-M   'P 1'
#
loop_
_entity.id
_entity.type
_entity.pdbx_description
1 polymer ?
#
loop_
_entity_poly.entity_id
_entity_poly.type
_entity_poly.pdbx_seq_one_letter_code
_entity_poly.pdbx_strand_id
1 'polypeptide(L)'
;MSNESKCPFGHAGTSRRNILAATTALAAAGATGQVSAASPSYMDDATGSTVGGALSGHEWWPGQLNINILHQHSPSSDPMDGAFNYAEAFEKLDYTELKNDLTDLMTDSQDWWPADWGHYGGLFIRMAWHSAGTYRTGDGRGGGGTGNQRFAPVNSWPDNGNLDKARRLLWPIKQKYGNQISWADLMLLAGNVAMESMGFKTFGFGGGRADIWQPEEDIYWGAESEWLANERYSGDRELENPLAAVQMGLIYVNPEGPDGNPDPVASGRDVRETFGRMGMNDEETVALVAGGHTFGKAHGAGEPSLVGPEPEAAQLEEQGLGWINRFESGKGVHTTTSGIEGAWKPNPTTWDNGYFEMLFEYDWELTKSPAGAQQWVPINTKPENLIPDAHDPSKVAPPMMTTADMSLRFDPAYEKISRRFYENPDQFADAFARAWFKLLHRDMGPKSRYLGPEVPEEDLIWQDPIPAVDHRLINDKDVKNLKDEILDSELSVSELVSAAWASASTFRGSDNRGGANGARVRLAPQKDWDSNTPTQLAKVLATLESIQKDFNDSARRGKQVSIADLIVLGGCAAIEQAAQDAGESVNVPFTPGRADATQEQTDVEGFSVLEPEADGFRNYQKAAYTVPAERMLVDKAQLLKLSAPEMTALVGGLRVLGATAGNAKHGVFTQRKGQLTNDFFVNLLDMDTVWSAKSDAGDLFEGTDRNSGDVKWTGTRVDLVFGSNSQLRALSEVYAQAEGNEKLVRDFVTAWNKVMALDQFDQA
;
A
#
# COMPACT_ATOMS: atom_id res chain seq x y z
N MET A 1 20.74 42.04 -21.25
CA MET A 1 20.06 40.93 -21.93
C MET A 1 19.67 39.97 -20.80
N SER A 2 18.46 40.12 -20.35
CA SER A 2 17.87 39.45 -19.19
C SER A 2 17.38 38.07 -19.63
N ASN A 3 17.89 37.02 -19.02
CA ASN A 3 17.35 35.68 -19.15
C ASN A 3 16.41 35.43 -17.95
N GLU A 4 15.13 35.56 -18.21
CA GLU A 4 14.09 35.15 -17.28
C GLU A 4 13.98 33.62 -17.36
N SER A 5 14.36 32.94 -16.30
CA SER A 5 14.08 31.53 -16.09
C SER A 5 12.59 31.36 -15.77
N LYS A 6 11.82 30.80 -16.68
CA LYS A 6 10.41 30.46 -16.47
C LYS A 6 10.33 29.24 -15.53
N CYS A 7 9.58 29.44 -14.46
CA CYS A 7 9.14 28.41 -13.55
C CYS A 7 8.25 27.39 -14.32
N PRO A 8 8.41 26.06 -14.16
CA PRO A 8 7.64 25.07 -14.94
C PRO A 8 6.23 24.77 -14.41
N PHE A 9 5.68 25.57 -13.53
CA PHE A 9 4.31 25.39 -13.01
C PHE A 9 3.38 26.49 -13.50
N GLY A 10 3.09 26.48 -14.80
CA GLY A 10 2.03 27.27 -15.40
C GLY A 10 0.79 26.39 -15.60
N HIS A 11 -0.15 26.44 -14.69
CA HIS A 11 -1.45 25.79 -14.84
C HIS A 11 -2.24 26.41 -15.99
N ALA A 12 -2.44 25.66 -17.05
CA ALA A 12 -3.57 25.82 -17.93
C ALA A 12 -4.59 24.73 -17.58
N GLY A 13 -5.42 24.99 -16.58
CA GLY A 13 -6.54 24.11 -16.23
C GLY A 13 -7.56 24.13 -17.35
N THR A 14 -7.59 23.12 -18.17
CA THR A 14 -8.77 22.77 -18.96
C THR A 14 -9.69 21.95 -18.07
N SER A 15 -10.75 22.59 -17.61
CA SER A 15 -11.78 21.96 -16.78
C SER A 15 -12.43 20.79 -17.54
N ARG A 16 -12.79 19.72 -16.85
CA ARG A 16 -13.62 18.58 -17.37
C ARG A 16 -14.84 19.04 -18.20
N ARG A 17 -15.32 20.26 -18.01
CA ARG A 17 -16.41 20.87 -18.77
C ARG A 17 -16.19 20.91 -20.29
N ASN A 18 -14.95 20.99 -20.76
CA ASN A 18 -14.69 21.15 -22.20
C ASN A 18 -14.69 19.84 -22.98
N ILE A 19 -14.51 18.69 -22.33
CA ILE A 19 -14.48 17.38 -22.99
C ILE A 19 -15.88 16.79 -23.13
N LEU A 20 -16.75 16.95 -22.12
CA LEU A 20 -18.18 16.54 -22.24
C LEU A 20 -18.95 17.39 -23.26
N ALA A 21 -18.62 18.67 -23.42
CA ALA A 21 -19.28 19.55 -24.41
C ALA A 21 -18.95 19.17 -25.86
N ALA A 22 -17.79 18.54 -26.12
CA ALA A 22 -17.39 18.14 -27.47
C ALA A 22 -18.06 16.83 -27.94
N THR A 23 -18.39 15.93 -27.01
CA THR A 23 -19.05 14.65 -27.33
C THR A 23 -20.58 14.78 -27.48
N THR A 24 -21.21 15.75 -26.84
CA THR A 24 -22.67 15.99 -26.98
C THR A 24 -23.06 16.79 -28.22
N ALA A 25 -22.12 17.47 -28.87
CA ALA A 25 -22.43 18.30 -30.04
C ALA A 25 -22.60 17.51 -31.35
N LEU A 26 -22.21 16.24 -31.44
CA LEU A 26 -22.38 15.39 -32.65
C LEU A 26 -23.68 14.54 -32.70
N ALA A 27 -24.44 14.47 -31.59
CA ALA A 27 -25.65 13.68 -31.51
C ALA A 27 -26.95 14.48 -31.72
N ALA A 28 -26.92 15.76 -32.02
CA ALA A 28 -28.10 16.66 -32.06
C ALA A 28 -28.58 17.00 -33.45
N ALA A 29 -28.43 16.12 -34.47
CA ALA A 29 -29.01 16.31 -35.78
C ALA A 29 -29.96 15.18 -36.13
N GLY A 30 -31.20 15.26 -35.62
CA GLY A 30 -32.34 14.49 -36.16
C GLY A 30 -33.17 13.75 -35.13
N ALA A 31 -34.06 14.43 -34.42
CA ALA A 31 -35.39 13.95 -34.02
C ALA A 31 -36.19 15.08 -33.37
N THR A 32 -37.23 15.55 -34.04
CA THR A 32 -38.28 16.39 -33.45
C THR A 32 -39.23 15.50 -32.66
N GLY A 33 -39.30 15.72 -31.35
CA GLY A 33 -40.30 15.05 -30.52
C GLY A 33 -40.08 15.22 -29.02
N GLN A 34 -40.90 16.10 -28.43
CA GLN A 34 -41.18 16.29 -27.01
C GLN A 34 -39.97 16.52 -26.07
N VAL A 35 -39.78 17.75 -25.73
CA VAL A 35 -38.95 18.18 -24.59
C VAL A 35 -39.66 17.74 -23.32
N SER A 36 -39.26 16.61 -22.75
CA SER A 36 -39.44 16.33 -21.34
C SER A 36 -38.55 17.31 -20.62
N ALA A 37 -39.10 18.07 -19.68
CA ALA A 37 -38.31 18.95 -18.83
C ALA A 37 -37.22 18.10 -18.15
N ALA A 38 -35.97 18.29 -18.56
CA ALA A 38 -34.85 17.72 -17.89
C ALA A 38 -34.90 18.24 -16.44
N SER A 39 -34.99 17.35 -15.49
CA SER A 39 -34.70 17.68 -14.09
C SER A 39 -33.35 18.38 -14.07
N PRO A 40 -33.17 19.49 -13.33
CA PRO A 40 -31.86 20.12 -13.24
C PRO A 40 -30.85 19.06 -12.79
N SER A 41 -29.82 18.82 -13.59
CA SER A 41 -28.75 17.92 -13.20
C SER A 41 -28.04 18.56 -12.02
N TYR A 42 -28.34 18.12 -10.82
CA TYR A 42 -27.61 18.49 -9.60
C TYR A 42 -26.14 18.07 -9.63
N MET A 43 -25.71 17.38 -10.70
CA MET A 43 -24.40 16.79 -10.84
C MET A 43 -23.38 17.68 -11.57
N ASP A 44 -23.79 18.72 -12.29
CA ASP A 44 -22.87 19.49 -13.13
C ASP A 44 -22.09 20.60 -12.40
N ASP A 45 -22.40 20.89 -11.12
CA ASP A 45 -21.74 21.95 -10.34
C ASP A 45 -21.32 21.57 -8.89
N ALA A 46 -21.37 20.29 -8.52
CA ALA A 46 -21.02 19.87 -7.18
C ALA A 46 -19.49 19.71 -7.01
N THR A 47 -18.74 20.77 -7.18
CA THR A 47 -17.32 20.83 -6.77
C THR A 47 -17.16 21.19 -5.29
N GLY A 48 -18.26 21.45 -4.57
CA GLY A 48 -18.24 21.82 -3.17
C GLY A 48 -18.78 20.74 -2.24
N SER A 49 -18.27 20.67 -1.04
CA SER A 49 -18.67 19.74 0.01
C SER A 49 -20.06 19.97 0.61
N THR A 50 -20.82 20.96 0.12
CA THR A 50 -22.15 21.31 0.60
C THR A 50 -23.17 21.40 -0.53
N VAL A 51 -24.47 21.21 -0.21
CA VAL A 51 -25.58 21.32 -1.18
C VAL A 51 -25.61 22.67 -1.92
N GLY A 52 -25.07 23.74 -1.32
CA GLY A 52 -24.94 25.05 -1.94
C GLY A 52 -23.74 25.22 -2.89
N GLY A 53 -22.96 24.16 -3.14
CA GLY A 53 -21.76 24.24 -3.99
C GLY A 53 -20.62 25.08 -3.37
N ALA A 54 -20.61 25.25 -2.04
CA ALA A 54 -19.55 25.99 -1.37
C ALA A 54 -18.22 25.22 -1.43
N LEU A 55 -17.15 25.91 -1.78
CA LEU A 55 -15.81 25.36 -1.80
C LEU A 55 -15.33 25.02 -0.39
N SER A 56 -14.67 23.86 -0.25
CA SER A 56 -13.98 23.47 0.97
C SER A 56 -12.65 24.23 1.12
N GLY A 57 -12.07 24.20 2.32
CA GLY A 57 -10.74 24.80 2.54
C GLY A 57 -9.66 24.22 1.61
N HIS A 58 -9.75 22.93 1.29
CA HIS A 58 -8.82 22.26 0.36
C HIS A 58 -8.97 22.77 -1.09
N GLU A 59 -10.18 23.02 -1.53
CA GLU A 59 -10.42 23.56 -2.88
C GLU A 59 -9.96 25.02 -3.00
N TRP A 60 -10.09 25.83 -1.93
CA TRP A 60 -9.53 27.18 -1.89
C TRP A 60 -8.00 27.18 -1.88
N TRP A 61 -7.40 26.28 -1.13
CA TRP A 61 -5.94 26.19 -0.95
C TRP A 61 -5.46 24.73 -1.14
N PRO A 62 -5.41 24.23 -2.38
CA PRO A 62 -5.06 22.82 -2.65
C PRO A 62 -3.60 22.46 -2.30
N GLY A 63 -2.75 23.47 -2.11
CA GLY A 63 -1.36 23.28 -1.67
C GLY A 63 -1.17 23.16 -0.16
N GLN A 64 -2.25 23.28 0.65
CA GLN A 64 -2.13 23.09 2.09
C GLN A 64 -1.90 21.63 2.48
N LEU A 65 -1.28 21.46 3.67
CA LEU A 65 -1.02 20.16 4.25
C LEU A 65 -2.34 19.40 4.48
N ASN A 66 -2.46 18.20 3.90
CA ASN A 66 -3.64 17.35 4.06
C ASN A 66 -3.54 16.52 5.34
N ILE A 67 -4.10 17.04 6.42
CA ILE A 67 -4.13 16.38 7.73
C ILE A 67 -5.30 15.37 7.81
N ASN A 68 -6.25 15.42 6.88
CA ASN A 68 -7.45 14.57 6.92
C ASN A 68 -7.11 13.08 6.78
N ILE A 69 -6.03 12.74 6.10
CA ILE A 69 -5.56 11.34 5.99
C ILE A 69 -5.27 10.68 7.36
N LEU A 70 -5.01 11.48 8.40
CA LEU A 70 -4.82 10.96 9.78
C LEU A 70 -6.15 10.63 10.48
N HIS A 71 -7.27 10.91 9.86
CA HIS A 71 -8.61 10.67 10.40
C HIS A 71 -9.48 9.77 9.52
N GLN A 72 -8.93 9.27 8.39
CA GLN A 72 -9.63 8.30 7.55
C GLN A 72 -9.91 7.01 8.33
N HIS A 73 -10.93 6.28 7.89
CA HIS A 73 -11.36 5.02 8.54
C HIS A 73 -11.65 5.17 10.04
N SER A 74 -12.17 6.34 10.41
CA SER A 74 -12.54 6.59 11.83
C SER A 74 -13.70 5.70 12.28
N PRO A 75 -13.84 5.42 13.58
CA PRO A 75 -14.97 4.65 14.08
C PRO A 75 -16.35 5.22 13.69
N SER A 76 -16.43 6.49 13.34
CA SER A 76 -17.69 7.12 12.88
C SER A 76 -18.07 6.73 11.45
N SER A 77 -17.13 6.27 10.65
CA SER A 77 -17.35 5.77 9.26
C SER A 77 -17.46 4.24 9.20
N ASP A 78 -17.16 3.54 10.28
CA ASP A 78 -17.25 2.09 10.37
C ASP A 78 -18.69 1.69 10.73
N PRO A 79 -19.41 0.90 9.89
CA PRO A 79 -20.76 0.44 10.20
C PRO A 79 -20.79 -0.75 11.16
N MET A 80 -19.62 -1.27 11.55
CA MET A 80 -19.55 -2.40 12.48
C MET A 80 -19.56 -1.91 13.92
N ASP A 81 -20.07 -2.74 14.82
CA ASP A 81 -20.03 -2.43 16.26
C ASP A 81 -18.58 -2.33 16.74
N GLY A 82 -18.29 -1.40 17.64
CA GLY A 82 -16.94 -1.18 18.18
C GLY A 82 -16.31 -2.39 18.88
N ALA A 83 -17.09 -3.44 19.14
CA ALA A 83 -16.63 -4.72 19.67
C ALA A 83 -16.43 -5.78 18.56
N PHE A 84 -16.67 -5.45 17.29
CA PHE A 84 -16.49 -6.40 16.21
C PHE A 84 -15.00 -6.70 16.00
N ASN A 85 -14.66 -8.00 16.00
CA ASN A 85 -13.33 -8.50 15.71
C ASN A 85 -13.42 -9.45 14.51
N TYR A 86 -12.77 -9.07 13.40
CA TYR A 86 -12.84 -9.87 12.17
C TYR A 86 -12.16 -11.24 12.33
N ALA A 87 -11.05 -11.34 13.07
CA ALA A 87 -10.40 -12.62 13.30
C ALA A 87 -11.33 -13.61 14.02
N GLU A 88 -12.01 -13.16 15.07
CA GLU A 88 -13.01 -13.97 15.78
C GLU A 88 -14.23 -14.32 14.91
N ALA A 89 -14.59 -13.47 13.96
CA ALA A 89 -15.67 -13.75 13.02
C ALA A 89 -15.24 -14.80 12.00
N PHE A 90 -14.02 -14.69 11.47
CA PHE A 90 -13.42 -15.65 10.52
C PHE A 90 -13.24 -17.04 11.14
N GLU A 91 -12.87 -17.15 12.42
CA GLU A 91 -12.77 -18.42 13.14
C GLU A 91 -14.08 -19.22 13.18
N LYS A 92 -15.23 -18.54 13.03
CA LYS A 92 -16.57 -19.15 13.02
C LYS A 92 -17.01 -19.60 11.62
N LEU A 93 -16.20 -19.28 10.59
CA LEU A 93 -16.51 -19.58 9.21
C LEU A 93 -16.37 -21.09 8.93
N ASP A 94 -17.38 -21.68 8.31
CA ASP A 94 -17.21 -22.99 7.66
C ASP A 94 -16.44 -22.79 6.35
N TYR A 95 -15.11 -22.83 6.48
CA TYR A 95 -14.20 -22.60 5.37
C TYR A 95 -14.34 -23.63 4.24
N THR A 96 -14.67 -24.88 4.60
CA THR A 96 -14.86 -25.94 3.60
C THR A 96 -16.15 -25.72 2.82
N GLU A 97 -17.23 -25.36 3.51
CA GLU A 97 -18.51 -25.04 2.85
C GLU A 97 -18.37 -23.81 1.94
N LEU A 98 -17.67 -22.78 2.39
CA LEU A 98 -17.37 -21.59 1.57
C LEU A 98 -16.62 -21.95 0.29
N LYS A 99 -15.59 -22.79 0.35
CA LYS A 99 -14.85 -23.24 -0.84
C LYS A 99 -15.71 -24.08 -1.78
N ASN A 100 -16.62 -24.90 -1.27
CA ASN A 100 -17.57 -25.63 -2.08
C ASN A 100 -18.53 -24.69 -2.82
N ASP A 101 -19.11 -23.70 -2.11
CA ASP A 101 -19.98 -22.69 -2.72
C ASP A 101 -19.26 -21.88 -3.80
N LEU A 102 -18.00 -21.52 -3.57
CA LEU A 102 -17.17 -20.84 -4.57
C LEU A 102 -16.89 -21.73 -5.77
N THR A 103 -16.64 -23.03 -5.55
CA THR A 103 -16.41 -24.00 -6.62
C THR A 103 -17.66 -24.19 -7.48
N ASP A 104 -18.84 -24.28 -6.86
CA ASP A 104 -20.13 -24.37 -7.56
C ASP A 104 -20.40 -23.10 -8.39
N LEU A 105 -20.11 -21.93 -7.84
CA LEU A 105 -20.22 -20.66 -8.55
C LEU A 105 -19.38 -20.60 -9.83
N MET A 106 -18.20 -21.26 -9.85
CA MET A 106 -17.32 -21.21 -11.04
C MET A 106 -18.03 -21.68 -12.32
N THR A 107 -18.96 -22.61 -12.20
CA THR A 107 -19.67 -23.21 -13.33
C THR A 107 -21.16 -22.85 -13.41
N ASP A 108 -21.67 -22.05 -12.48
CA ASP A 108 -23.05 -21.54 -12.49
C ASP A 108 -23.16 -20.27 -13.37
N SER A 109 -23.11 -20.47 -14.69
CA SER A 109 -23.11 -19.38 -15.67
C SER A 109 -24.44 -18.62 -15.68
N GLN A 110 -24.41 -17.32 -15.48
CA GLN A 110 -25.56 -16.43 -15.40
C GLN A 110 -25.89 -15.78 -16.76
N ASP A 111 -27.12 -15.77 -17.15
CA ASP A 111 -27.56 -15.16 -18.41
C ASP A 111 -27.25 -13.67 -18.53
N TRP A 112 -27.20 -12.95 -17.38
CA TRP A 112 -26.92 -11.52 -17.38
C TRP A 112 -25.41 -11.23 -17.59
N TRP A 113 -24.52 -12.19 -17.28
CA TRP A 113 -23.07 -12.16 -17.51
C TRP A 113 -22.55 -13.59 -17.72
N PRO A 114 -22.64 -14.15 -18.95
CA PRO A 114 -22.31 -15.54 -19.19
C PRO A 114 -20.82 -15.83 -19.07
N ALA A 115 -20.50 -17.01 -18.52
CA ALA A 115 -19.14 -17.46 -18.30
C ALA A 115 -18.48 -17.95 -19.61
N ASP A 116 -17.22 -17.57 -19.83
CA ASP A 116 -16.42 -18.07 -20.95
C ASP A 116 -16.20 -19.58 -20.82
N TRP A 117 -16.50 -20.36 -21.87
CA TRP A 117 -16.49 -21.83 -21.83
C TRP A 117 -17.28 -22.45 -20.65
N GLY A 118 -18.25 -21.71 -20.12
CA GLY A 118 -19.05 -22.12 -18.97
C GLY A 118 -18.32 -22.09 -17.62
N HIS A 119 -17.19 -21.36 -17.52
CA HIS A 119 -16.39 -21.29 -16.30
C HIS A 119 -15.90 -19.87 -15.99
N TYR A 120 -16.24 -19.32 -14.83
CA TYR A 120 -15.83 -17.97 -14.43
C TYR A 120 -14.38 -17.84 -13.98
N GLY A 121 -13.60 -18.91 -13.95
CA GLY A 121 -12.26 -18.93 -13.34
C GLY A 121 -11.34 -17.84 -13.84
N GLY A 122 -11.25 -17.61 -15.17
CA GLY A 122 -10.42 -16.54 -15.72
C GLY A 122 -10.81 -15.15 -15.21
N LEU A 123 -12.13 -14.89 -15.04
CA LEU A 123 -12.63 -13.62 -14.50
C LEU A 123 -12.27 -13.43 -13.02
N PHE A 124 -12.39 -14.47 -12.20
CA PHE A 124 -12.07 -14.38 -10.77
C PHE A 124 -10.55 -14.35 -10.50
N ILE A 125 -9.73 -15.05 -11.28
CA ILE A 125 -8.27 -14.93 -11.23
C ILE A 125 -7.87 -13.49 -11.54
N ARG A 126 -8.43 -12.88 -12.61
CA ARG A 126 -8.16 -11.50 -12.95
C ARG A 126 -8.63 -10.54 -11.85
N MET A 127 -9.78 -10.76 -11.23
CA MET A 127 -10.25 -9.93 -10.09
C MET A 127 -9.28 -9.99 -8.91
N ALA A 128 -8.82 -11.18 -8.51
CA ALA A 128 -7.87 -11.35 -7.42
C ALA A 128 -6.51 -10.72 -7.75
N TRP A 129 -6.01 -10.94 -8.98
CA TRP A 129 -4.80 -10.29 -9.48
C TRP A 129 -4.90 -8.76 -9.40
N HIS A 130 -5.97 -8.17 -9.93
CA HIS A 130 -6.17 -6.73 -9.98
C HIS A 130 -6.51 -6.12 -8.61
N SER A 131 -6.91 -6.92 -7.63
CA SER A 131 -7.00 -6.50 -6.24
C SER A 131 -5.62 -6.43 -5.60
N ALA A 132 -4.84 -7.50 -5.70
CA ALA A 132 -3.52 -7.61 -5.09
C ALA A 132 -2.42 -6.84 -5.84
N GLY A 133 -2.53 -6.70 -7.15
CA GLY A 133 -1.51 -6.11 -8.04
C GLY A 133 -1.35 -4.60 -7.92
N THR A 134 -2.18 -3.93 -7.15
CA THR A 134 -2.03 -2.49 -6.85
C THR A 134 -0.97 -2.21 -5.78
N TYR A 135 -0.48 -3.26 -5.09
CA TYR A 135 0.56 -3.12 -4.06
C TYR A 135 1.86 -2.56 -4.62
N ARG A 136 2.53 -1.73 -3.84
CA ARG A 136 3.84 -1.17 -4.15
C ARG A 136 4.76 -1.21 -2.93
N THR A 137 6.01 -1.62 -3.15
CA THR A 137 6.99 -1.81 -2.08
C THR A 137 7.46 -0.51 -1.45
N GLY A 138 7.47 0.60 -2.21
CA GLY A 138 8.04 1.87 -1.76
C GLY A 138 7.39 2.43 -0.51
N ASP A 139 6.07 2.37 -0.40
CA ASP A 139 5.30 2.82 0.76
C ASP A 139 4.37 1.75 1.35
N GLY A 140 4.36 0.55 0.78
CA GLY A 140 3.53 -0.57 1.23
C GLY A 140 2.03 -0.40 0.98
N ARG A 141 1.63 0.63 0.23
CA ARG A 141 0.22 0.93 -0.07
C ARG A 141 -0.29 0.13 -1.26
N GLY A 142 -1.59 0.16 -1.46
CA GLY A 142 -2.26 -0.70 -2.42
C GLY A 142 -2.40 -2.13 -1.90
N GLY A 143 -2.63 -3.08 -2.82
CA GLY A 143 -2.84 -4.48 -2.48
C GLY A 143 -4.29 -4.85 -2.21
N GLY A 144 -4.50 -6.12 -1.84
CA GLY A 144 -5.81 -6.67 -1.56
C GLY A 144 -6.25 -6.58 -0.09
N GLY A 145 -5.40 -6.02 0.78
CA GLY A 145 -5.50 -6.10 2.24
C GLY A 145 -6.74 -5.45 2.86
N THR A 146 -7.40 -4.54 2.15
CA THR A 146 -8.54 -3.76 2.65
C THR A 146 -9.81 -3.91 1.82
N GLY A 147 -9.74 -4.62 0.68
CA GLY A 147 -10.83 -4.73 -0.28
C GLY A 147 -11.14 -3.42 -1.02
N ASN A 148 -10.14 -2.57 -1.20
CA ASN A 148 -10.27 -1.24 -1.80
C ASN A 148 -10.67 -1.26 -3.28
N GLN A 149 -10.58 -2.39 -3.98
CA GLN A 149 -11.12 -2.54 -5.34
C GLN A 149 -12.63 -2.23 -5.44
N ARG A 150 -13.35 -2.17 -4.32
CA ARG A 150 -14.75 -1.75 -4.25
C ARG A 150 -14.94 -0.24 -4.40
N PHE A 151 -13.89 0.56 -4.23
CA PHE A 151 -13.94 2.02 -4.11
C PHE A 151 -13.17 2.73 -5.21
N ALA A 152 -13.55 3.99 -5.44
CA ALA A 152 -12.81 4.88 -6.31
C ALA A 152 -11.36 5.12 -5.76
N PRO A 153 -10.37 5.34 -6.65
CA PRO A 153 -10.46 5.29 -8.11
C PRO A 153 -10.34 3.87 -8.68
N VAL A 154 -9.94 2.89 -7.84
CA VAL A 154 -9.55 1.54 -8.27
C VAL A 154 -10.69 0.79 -8.95
N ASN A 155 -11.93 0.92 -8.43
CA ASN A 155 -13.12 0.28 -9.02
C ASN A 155 -13.40 0.77 -10.44
N SER A 156 -12.89 1.93 -10.83
CA SER A 156 -13.15 2.61 -12.09
C SER A 156 -11.94 2.74 -13.01
N TRP A 157 -10.82 2.12 -12.65
CA TRP A 157 -9.66 2.06 -13.54
C TRP A 157 -10.01 1.36 -14.86
N PRO A 158 -9.52 1.86 -16.02
CA PRO A 158 -9.75 1.21 -17.32
C PRO A 158 -9.35 -0.25 -17.34
N ASP A 159 -8.25 -0.60 -16.67
CA ASP A 159 -7.74 -1.97 -16.56
C ASP A 159 -8.65 -2.88 -15.70
N ASN A 160 -9.52 -2.30 -14.89
CA ASN A 160 -10.51 -3.03 -14.09
C ASN A 160 -11.85 -3.21 -14.80
N GLY A 161 -11.90 -2.98 -16.11
CA GLY A 161 -13.12 -3.16 -16.91
C GLY A 161 -13.80 -4.49 -16.64
N ASN A 162 -15.09 -4.44 -16.37
CA ASN A 162 -15.98 -5.58 -16.06
C ASN A 162 -15.69 -6.36 -14.76
N LEU A 163 -14.75 -5.92 -13.89
CA LEU A 163 -14.56 -6.54 -12.57
C LEU A 163 -15.67 -6.21 -11.56
N ASP A 164 -16.45 -5.17 -11.80
CA ASP A 164 -17.71 -4.91 -11.12
C ASP A 164 -18.70 -6.08 -11.26
N LYS A 165 -18.74 -6.76 -12.42
CA LYS A 165 -19.53 -7.98 -12.64
C LYS A 165 -18.99 -9.14 -11.81
N ALA A 166 -17.67 -9.31 -11.73
CA ALA A 166 -17.06 -10.33 -10.87
C ALA A 166 -17.48 -10.17 -9.40
N ARG A 167 -17.39 -8.96 -8.87
CA ARG A 167 -17.85 -8.66 -7.50
C ARG A 167 -19.36 -8.91 -7.33
N ARG A 168 -20.18 -8.58 -8.34
CA ARG A 168 -21.62 -8.82 -8.30
C ARG A 168 -21.96 -10.31 -8.31
N LEU A 169 -21.19 -11.15 -9.01
CA LEU A 169 -21.34 -12.60 -9.00
C LEU A 169 -21.03 -13.21 -7.63
N LEU A 170 -20.13 -12.62 -6.84
CA LEU A 170 -19.82 -13.06 -5.47
C LEU A 170 -20.87 -12.65 -4.43
N TRP A 171 -21.81 -11.75 -4.77
CA TRP A 171 -22.76 -11.22 -3.77
C TRP A 171 -23.60 -12.30 -3.08
N PRO A 172 -24.14 -13.33 -3.74
CA PRO A 172 -24.89 -14.39 -3.05
C PRO A 172 -24.06 -15.11 -1.97
N ILE A 173 -22.78 -15.34 -2.23
CA ILE A 173 -21.85 -15.94 -1.25
C ILE A 173 -21.60 -14.97 -0.10
N LYS A 174 -21.24 -13.72 -0.39
CA LYS A 174 -21.08 -12.68 0.63
C LYS A 174 -22.34 -12.52 1.50
N GLN A 175 -23.52 -12.59 0.88
CA GLN A 175 -24.78 -12.53 1.60
C GLN A 175 -24.99 -13.74 2.53
N LYS A 176 -24.60 -14.95 2.11
CA LYS A 176 -24.72 -16.18 2.91
C LYS A 176 -23.81 -16.15 4.14
N TYR A 177 -22.55 -15.78 3.96
CA TYR A 177 -21.55 -15.82 5.03
C TYR A 177 -21.44 -14.51 5.84
N GLY A 178 -21.99 -13.41 5.35
CA GLY A 178 -22.01 -12.12 6.03
C GLY A 178 -20.63 -11.64 6.44
N ASN A 179 -20.48 -11.26 7.70
CA ASN A 179 -19.23 -10.70 8.22
C ASN A 179 -18.20 -11.75 8.68
N GLN A 180 -18.48 -13.06 8.50
CA GLN A 180 -17.51 -14.12 8.74
C GLN A 180 -16.43 -14.14 7.66
N ILE A 181 -16.70 -13.60 6.47
CA ILE A 181 -15.71 -13.39 5.42
C ILE A 181 -15.77 -11.92 4.94
N SER A 182 -14.64 -11.23 4.95
CA SER A 182 -14.52 -9.89 4.38
C SER A 182 -14.61 -9.92 2.85
N TRP A 183 -14.90 -8.80 2.22
CA TRP A 183 -14.75 -8.67 0.78
C TRP A 183 -13.29 -8.82 0.33
N ALA A 184 -12.36 -8.31 1.14
CA ALA A 184 -10.93 -8.45 0.88
C ALA A 184 -10.54 -9.93 0.74
N ASP A 185 -10.84 -10.74 1.75
CA ASP A 185 -10.52 -12.17 1.73
C ASP A 185 -11.33 -12.93 0.67
N LEU A 186 -12.61 -12.62 0.50
CA LEU A 186 -13.48 -13.30 -0.46
C LEU A 186 -13.01 -13.13 -1.91
N MET A 187 -12.63 -11.91 -2.30
CA MET A 187 -12.16 -11.63 -3.66
C MET A 187 -10.87 -12.39 -3.98
N LEU A 188 -9.94 -12.47 -3.02
CA LEU A 188 -8.67 -13.17 -3.19
C LEU A 188 -8.83 -14.68 -3.13
N LEU A 189 -9.64 -15.20 -2.20
CA LEU A 189 -9.95 -16.63 -2.10
C LEU A 189 -10.64 -17.14 -3.36
N ALA A 190 -11.53 -16.34 -3.97
CA ALA A 190 -12.18 -16.71 -5.23
C ALA A 190 -11.17 -16.95 -6.36
N GLY A 191 -10.06 -16.21 -6.40
CA GLY A 191 -8.96 -16.45 -7.34
C GLY A 191 -8.25 -17.79 -7.10
N ASN A 192 -8.01 -18.16 -5.83
CA ASN A 192 -7.45 -19.47 -5.48
C ASN A 192 -8.38 -20.62 -5.90
N VAL A 193 -9.65 -20.54 -5.48
CA VAL A 193 -10.65 -21.58 -5.80
C VAL A 193 -10.85 -21.69 -7.31
N ALA A 194 -10.79 -20.58 -8.04
CA ALA A 194 -10.86 -20.60 -9.50
C ALA A 194 -9.75 -21.45 -10.11
N MET A 195 -8.49 -21.26 -9.69
CA MET A 195 -7.37 -22.06 -10.19
C MET A 195 -7.48 -23.52 -9.77
N GLU A 196 -7.85 -23.80 -8.53
CA GLU A 196 -8.02 -25.15 -8.01
C GLU A 196 -9.11 -25.93 -8.78
N SER A 197 -10.22 -25.27 -9.09
CA SER A 197 -11.31 -25.87 -9.87
C SER A 197 -10.92 -26.19 -11.33
N MET A 198 -9.87 -25.55 -11.83
CA MET A 198 -9.28 -25.79 -13.15
C MET A 198 -8.03 -26.69 -13.09
N GLY A 199 -7.77 -27.34 -11.95
CA GLY A 199 -6.74 -28.37 -11.78
C GLY A 199 -5.37 -27.86 -11.33
N PHE A 200 -5.22 -26.60 -10.97
CA PHE A 200 -3.97 -26.09 -10.39
C PHE A 200 -3.94 -26.26 -8.87
N LYS A 201 -2.82 -26.69 -8.35
CA LYS A 201 -2.60 -26.78 -6.90
C LYS A 201 -1.95 -25.49 -6.39
N THR A 202 -2.70 -24.68 -5.66
CA THR A 202 -2.18 -23.45 -5.02
C THR A 202 -1.19 -23.79 -3.89
N PHE A 203 -0.36 -22.83 -3.49
CA PHE A 203 0.58 -22.98 -2.37
C PHE A 203 -0.14 -22.92 -1.02
N GLY A 204 -1.27 -22.26 -0.95
CA GLY A 204 -2.12 -22.07 0.21
C GLY A 204 -2.87 -20.76 0.22
N PHE A 205 -3.52 -20.46 1.34
CA PHE A 205 -4.25 -19.20 1.57
C PHE A 205 -4.29 -18.87 3.06
N GLY A 206 -4.02 -17.61 3.40
CA GLY A 206 -4.28 -17.03 4.71
C GLY A 206 -5.33 -15.94 4.60
N GLY A 207 -6.42 -16.04 5.38
CA GLY A 207 -7.36 -14.96 5.61
C GLY A 207 -6.84 -13.99 6.67
N GLY A 208 -7.67 -13.02 7.08
CA GLY A 208 -7.34 -12.05 8.14
C GLY A 208 -7.32 -10.60 7.66
N ARG A 209 -7.76 -10.33 6.43
CA ARG A 209 -7.88 -8.97 5.86
C ARG A 209 -9.23 -8.37 6.24
N ALA A 210 -9.23 -7.35 7.08
CA ALA A 210 -10.45 -6.64 7.44
C ALA A 210 -10.85 -5.63 6.33
N ASP A 211 -12.14 -5.50 6.10
CA ASP A 211 -12.70 -4.53 5.16
C ASP A 211 -12.56 -3.09 5.67
N ILE A 212 -12.35 -2.16 4.74
CA ILE A 212 -12.61 -0.72 4.94
C ILE A 212 -13.97 -0.34 4.38
N TRP A 213 -14.50 0.83 4.80
CA TRP A 213 -15.85 1.29 4.49
C TRP A 213 -15.90 2.62 3.73
N GLN A 214 -14.73 3.12 3.35
CA GLN A 214 -14.56 4.34 2.57
C GLN A 214 -13.30 4.22 1.69
N PRO A 215 -13.16 5.00 0.60
CA PRO A 215 -11.93 5.03 -0.18
C PRO A 215 -10.70 5.36 0.65
N GLU A 216 -9.54 4.83 0.29
CA GLU A 216 -8.25 5.20 0.86
C GLU A 216 -7.78 6.53 0.23
N GLU A 217 -7.61 7.56 1.06
CA GLU A 217 -7.24 8.91 0.63
C GLU A 217 -5.73 9.19 0.75
N ASP A 218 -4.98 8.29 1.37
CA ASP A 218 -3.54 8.40 1.58
C ASP A 218 -2.70 7.80 0.45
N ILE A 219 -3.33 7.14 -0.53
CA ILE A 219 -2.62 6.52 -1.66
C ILE A 219 -2.44 7.53 -2.78
N TYR A 220 -1.19 7.88 -3.07
CA TYR A 220 -0.83 8.66 -4.23
C TYR A 220 -0.79 7.78 -5.49
N TRP A 221 -1.71 8.00 -6.42
CA TRP A 221 -1.83 7.25 -7.67
C TRP A 221 -1.21 7.95 -8.89
N GLY A 222 -0.55 9.07 -8.67
CA GLY A 222 0.01 9.94 -9.70
C GLY A 222 -0.61 11.33 -9.68
N ALA A 223 0.02 12.26 -10.38
CA ALA A 223 -0.40 13.67 -10.44
C ALA A 223 -1.56 13.91 -11.42
N GLU A 224 -1.90 12.91 -12.23
CA GLU A 224 -2.91 13.01 -13.27
C GLU A 224 -4.32 13.03 -12.67
N SER A 225 -5.18 13.87 -13.23
CA SER A 225 -6.61 13.92 -12.90
C SER A 225 -7.51 13.24 -13.94
N GLU A 226 -6.90 12.67 -14.98
CA GLU A 226 -7.56 11.96 -16.08
C GLU A 226 -6.69 10.80 -16.58
N TRP A 227 -7.27 9.91 -17.39
CA TRP A 227 -6.56 8.74 -17.92
C TRP A 227 -5.60 9.14 -19.04
N LEU A 228 -4.31 9.33 -18.73
CA LEU A 228 -3.29 9.85 -19.67
C LEU A 228 -2.53 8.77 -20.45
N ALA A 229 -2.90 7.52 -20.36
CA ALA A 229 -2.22 6.41 -21.01
C ALA A 229 -0.71 6.35 -20.65
N ASN A 230 0.22 6.48 -21.62
CA ASN A 230 1.64 6.37 -21.38
C ASN A 230 2.34 7.67 -20.93
N GLU A 231 1.61 8.77 -20.74
CA GLU A 231 2.19 10.11 -20.48
C GLU A 231 2.73 10.28 -19.04
N ARG A 232 2.76 9.22 -18.24
CA ARG A 232 3.24 9.21 -16.85
C ARG A 232 4.76 9.19 -16.70
N TYR A 233 5.48 8.75 -17.75
CA TYR A 233 6.91 8.65 -17.72
C TYR A 233 7.61 9.98 -17.96
N SER A 234 8.81 10.15 -17.37
CA SER A 234 9.75 11.22 -17.67
C SER A 234 11.06 10.65 -18.22
N GLY A 235 11.88 11.50 -18.86
CA GLY A 235 13.19 11.10 -19.37
C GLY A 235 13.18 9.86 -20.28
N ASP A 236 14.02 8.89 -19.97
CA ASP A 236 14.08 7.58 -20.65
C ASP A 236 13.18 6.55 -19.93
N ARG A 237 11.88 6.84 -19.85
CA ARG A 237 10.86 6.04 -19.16
C ARG A 237 11.12 5.88 -17.66
N GLU A 238 11.43 6.98 -17.00
CA GLU A 238 11.55 7.01 -15.54
C GLU A 238 10.17 7.20 -14.92
N LEU A 239 9.79 6.31 -13.99
CA LEU A 239 8.55 6.38 -13.24
C LEU A 239 8.80 6.99 -11.86
N GLU A 240 7.98 7.99 -11.49
CA GLU A 240 8.05 8.63 -10.18
C GLU A 240 7.85 7.62 -9.03
N ASN A 241 8.62 7.76 -7.96
CA ASN A 241 8.37 7.01 -6.72
C ASN A 241 7.22 7.67 -5.94
N PRO A 242 6.33 6.90 -5.29
CA PRO A 242 6.34 5.45 -5.11
C PRO A 242 5.50 4.67 -6.14
N LEU A 243 5.15 5.25 -7.29
CA LEU A 243 4.26 4.61 -8.27
C LEU A 243 4.81 3.25 -8.73
N ALA A 244 3.93 2.24 -8.81
CA ALA A 244 4.23 0.94 -9.39
C ALA A 244 3.52 0.74 -10.73
N ALA A 245 2.29 1.26 -10.89
CA ALA A 245 1.60 1.25 -12.17
C ALA A 245 2.30 2.16 -13.18
N VAL A 246 2.59 1.63 -14.36
CA VAL A 246 3.29 2.36 -15.43
C VAL A 246 2.40 3.30 -16.22
N GLN A 247 1.09 3.14 -16.09
CA GLN A 247 0.06 4.06 -16.57
C GLN A 247 -0.96 4.31 -15.48
N MET A 248 -1.54 5.50 -15.45
CA MET A 248 -2.68 5.74 -14.59
C MET A 248 -3.81 4.78 -14.94
N GLY A 249 -4.28 4.01 -13.94
CA GLY A 249 -5.32 3.01 -14.10
C GLY A 249 -4.89 1.69 -14.75
N LEU A 250 -3.61 1.48 -15.04
CA LEU A 250 -3.05 0.17 -15.41
C LEU A 250 -2.23 -0.40 -14.26
N ILE A 251 -2.54 -1.66 -13.90
CA ILE A 251 -1.89 -2.33 -12.77
C ILE A 251 -0.48 -2.80 -13.13
N TYR A 252 -0.24 -3.09 -14.41
CA TYR A 252 1.06 -3.54 -14.91
C TYR A 252 1.48 -2.77 -16.15
N VAL A 253 1.53 -3.35 -17.35
CA VAL A 253 2.05 -2.69 -18.54
C VAL A 253 1.03 -2.62 -19.67
N ASN A 254 1.27 -1.74 -20.65
CA ASN A 254 0.47 -1.73 -21.85
C ASN A 254 0.68 -3.05 -22.64
N PRO A 255 -0.38 -3.87 -22.85
CA PRO A 255 -0.26 -5.15 -23.53
C PRO A 255 0.16 -5.03 -24.99
N GLU A 256 -0.04 -3.87 -25.62
CA GLU A 256 0.37 -3.57 -26.98
C GLU A 256 1.86 -3.18 -27.08
N GLY A 257 2.57 -3.05 -25.96
CA GLY A 257 3.94 -2.57 -25.84
C GLY A 257 4.02 -1.11 -25.39
N PRO A 258 5.23 -0.62 -25.05
CA PRO A 258 5.44 0.74 -24.59
C PRO A 258 4.93 1.77 -25.61
N ASP A 259 4.08 2.68 -25.16
CA ASP A 259 3.42 3.71 -25.99
C ASP A 259 2.63 3.13 -27.19
N GLY A 260 2.15 1.88 -27.06
CA GLY A 260 1.49 1.16 -28.14
C GLY A 260 2.46 0.68 -29.24
N ASN A 261 3.77 0.74 -29.01
CA ASN A 261 4.76 0.21 -29.94
C ASN A 261 5.02 -1.28 -29.63
N PRO A 262 4.79 -2.19 -30.60
CA PRO A 262 4.86 -3.63 -30.36
C PRO A 262 6.31 -4.16 -30.36
N ASP A 263 7.15 -3.61 -29.49
CA ASP A 263 8.53 -4.06 -29.24
C ASP A 263 8.58 -4.93 -27.98
N PRO A 264 8.77 -6.27 -28.11
CA PRO A 264 8.79 -7.18 -26.97
C PRO A 264 9.95 -6.92 -25.99
N VAL A 265 11.12 -6.47 -26.46
CA VAL A 265 12.28 -6.22 -25.58
C VAL A 265 12.05 -4.96 -24.76
N ALA A 266 11.52 -3.91 -25.39
CA ALA A 266 11.13 -2.69 -24.69
C ALA A 266 10.00 -2.97 -23.67
N SER A 267 9.01 -3.79 -24.04
CA SER A 267 7.95 -4.23 -23.14
C SER A 267 8.52 -5.00 -21.92
N GLY A 268 9.52 -5.85 -22.13
CA GLY A 268 10.19 -6.57 -21.04
C GLY A 268 10.85 -5.66 -20.01
N ARG A 269 11.33 -4.47 -20.40
CA ARG A 269 11.84 -3.46 -19.47
C ARG A 269 10.72 -2.89 -18.59
N ASP A 270 9.59 -2.52 -19.18
CA ASP A 270 8.44 -2.00 -18.44
C ASP A 270 7.86 -3.07 -17.49
N VAL A 271 7.76 -4.32 -17.94
CA VAL A 271 7.32 -5.47 -17.13
C VAL A 271 8.23 -5.62 -15.91
N ARG A 272 9.55 -5.61 -16.11
CA ARG A 272 10.53 -5.77 -15.01
C ARG A 272 10.43 -4.63 -14.00
N GLU A 273 10.32 -3.39 -14.47
CA GLU A 273 10.18 -2.22 -13.61
C GLU A 273 8.90 -2.31 -12.76
N THR A 274 7.77 -2.57 -13.40
CA THR A 274 6.47 -2.65 -12.71
C THR A 274 6.43 -3.79 -11.70
N PHE A 275 6.79 -5.00 -12.11
CA PHE A 275 6.76 -6.16 -11.22
C PHE A 275 7.80 -6.05 -10.10
N GLY A 276 8.99 -5.46 -10.38
CA GLY A 276 9.99 -5.17 -9.35
C GLY A 276 9.45 -4.22 -8.28
N ARG A 277 8.74 -3.16 -8.67
CA ARG A 277 8.07 -2.25 -7.73
C ARG A 277 6.93 -2.90 -6.95
N MET A 278 6.37 -3.97 -7.48
CA MET A 278 5.40 -4.82 -6.79
C MET A 278 6.07 -5.91 -5.92
N GLY A 279 7.41 -5.93 -5.84
CA GLY A 279 8.19 -6.87 -5.02
C GLY A 279 8.45 -8.23 -5.67
N MET A 280 8.32 -8.34 -7.01
CA MET A 280 8.55 -9.57 -7.75
C MET A 280 9.90 -9.53 -8.47
N ASN A 281 10.66 -10.62 -8.37
CA ASN A 281 11.85 -10.83 -9.17
C ASN A 281 11.51 -11.38 -10.57
N ASP A 282 12.53 -11.57 -11.44
CA ASP A 282 12.32 -12.04 -12.81
C ASP A 282 11.67 -13.43 -12.88
N GLU A 283 11.99 -14.34 -11.96
CA GLU A 283 11.40 -15.68 -11.92
C GLU A 283 9.92 -15.63 -11.52
N GLU A 284 9.61 -14.90 -10.47
CA GLU A 284 8.24 -14.66 -10.01
C GLU A 284 7.40 -13.95 -11.09
N THR A 285 8.01 -12.99 -11.79
CA THR A 285 7.37 -12.25 -12.89
C THR A 285 6.99 -13.17 -14.04
N VAL A 286 7.93 -13.97 -14.55
CA VAL A 286 7.66 -14.94 -15.63
C VAL A 286 6.61 -15.96 -15.20
N ALA A 287 6.71 -16.47 -13.98
CA ALA A 287 5.75 -17.43 -13.44
C ALA A 287 4.34 -16.84 -13.36
N LEU A 288 4.19 -15.59 -12.88
CA LEU A 288 2.90 -14.91 -12.76
C LEU A 288 2.27 -14.60 -14.10
N VAL A 289 3.04 -14.07 -15.07
CA VAL A 289 2.51 -13.77 -16.42
C VAL A 289 2.06 -15.06 -17.11
N ALA A 290 2.93 -16.06 -17.22
CA ALA A 290 2.60 -17.31 -17.89
C ALA A 290 1.52 -18.12 -17.17
N GLY A 291 1.56 -18.16 -15.83
CA GLY A 291 0.58 -18.87 -15.01
C GLY A 291 -0.81 -18.25 -15.09
N GLY A 292 -0.89 -16.91 -15.01
CA GLY A 292 -2.15 -16.18 -15.16
C GLY A 292 -2.76 -16.37 -16.56
N HIS A 293 -1.94 -16.21 -17.60
CA HIS A 293 -2.37 -16.34 -18.99
C HIS A 293 -2.62 -17.79 -19.44
N THR A 294 -2.36 -18.78 -18.59
CA THR A 294 -2.81 -20.17 -18.77
C THR A 294 -4.35 -20.26 -18.73
N PHE A 295 -5.04 -19.30 -18.12
CA PHE A 295 -6.46 -19.33 -17.86
C PHE A 295 -7.22 -18.20 -18.56
N GLY A 296 -8.42 -18.55 -19.08
CA GLY A 296 -9.36 -17.58 -19.62
C GLY A 296 -8.97 -16.98 -20.96
N LYS A 297 -9.49 -15.81 -21.25
CA LYS A 297 -9.25 -15.05 -22.49
C LYS A 297 -9.30 -13.54 -22.24
N ALA A 298 -8.72 -12.78 -23.15
CA ALA A 298 -8.96 -11.36 -23.29
C ALA A 298 -10.19 -11.09 -24.17
N HIS A 299 -10.84 -9.93 -24.01
CA HIS A 299 -12.06 -9.54 -24.71
C HIS A 299 -11.88 -8.24 -25.48
N GLY A 300 -12.07 -8.30 -26.76
CA GLY A 300 -11.97 -7.20 -27.72
C GLY A 300 -12.87 -7.42 -28.94
N ALA A 301 -14.11 -7.84 -28.71
CA ALA A 301 -15.04 -8.24 -29.77
C ALA A 301 -15.51 -7.09 -30.67
N GLY A 302 -15.53 -5.85 -30.17
CA GLY A 302 -16.02 -4.69 -30.90
C GLY A 302 -15.34 -3.38 -30.49
N GLU A 303 -15.75 -2.30 -31.16
CA GLU A 303 -15.15 -0.97 -30.95
C GLU A 303 -15.22 -0.50 -29.49
N PRO A 304 -14.10 -0.05 -28.88
CA PRO A 304 -14.07 0.45 -27.50
C PRO A 304 -14.99 1.66 -27.25
N SER A 305 -15.25 2.47 -28.28
CA SER A 305 -16.15 3.62 -28.20
C SER A 305 -17.62 3.27 -27.91
N LEU A 306 -18.00 1.98 -28.04
CA LEU A 306 -19.32 1.48 -27.70
C LEU A 306 -19.44 1.02 -26.24
N VAL A 307 -18.32 0.96 -25.51
CA VAL A 307 -18.28 0.68 -24.07
C VAL A 307 -18.66 1.95 -23.32
N GLY A 308 -19.61 1.85 -22.40
CA GLY A 308 -20.08 2.96 -21.56
C GLY A 308 -19.07 3.36 -20.50
N PRO A 309 -19.42 4.36 -19.67
CA PRO A 309 -18.53 4.86 -18.64
C PRO A 309 -18.24 3.80 -17.55
N GLU A 310 -17.20 4.05 -16.80
CA GLU A 310 -16.79 3.31 -15.59
C GLU A 310 -17.84 3.40 -14.47
N PRO A 311 -17.80 2.54 -13.44
CA PRO A 311 -18.80 2.50 -12.37
C PRO A 311 -19.09 3.83 -11.68
N GLU A 312 -18.07 4.64 -11.39
CA GLU A 312 -18.25 5.94 -10.71
C GLU A 312 -18.91 7.00 -11.59
N ALA A 313 -18.79 6.88 -12.90
CA ALA A 313 -19.41 7.79 -13.87
C ALA A 313 -20.69 7.20 -14.50
N ALA A 314 -21.09 5.99 -14.12
CA ALA A 314 -22.30 5.33 -14.62
C ALA A 314 -23.58 5.98 -14.05
N GLN A 315 -24.72 5.81 -14.77
CA GLN A 315 -25.98 6.36 -14.32
C GLN A 315 -26.51 5.63 -13.08
N LEU A 316 -27.36 6.31 -12.29
CA LEU A 316 -27.91 5.75 -11.05
C LEU A 316 -28.66 4.44 -11.24
N GLU A 317 -29.36 4.28 -12.34
CA GLU A 317 -30.10 3.06 -12.69
C GLU A 317 -29.19 1.86 -12.98
N GLU A 318 -27.92 2.08 -13.31
CA GLU A 318 -26.93 1.01 -13.50
C GLU A 318 -26.48 0.39 -12.17
N GLN A 319 -26.80 1.01 -11.05
CA GLN A 319 -26.59 0.47 -9.68
C GLN A 319 -25.16 0.03 -9.40
N GLY A 320 -24.17 0.87 -9.80
CA GLY A 320 -22.75 0.63 -9.61
C GLY A 320 -22.14 -0.37 -10.60
N LEU A 321 -22.84 -0.71 -11.68
CA LEU A 321 -22.28 -1.43 -12.82
C LEU A 321 -21.88 -0.42 -13.91
N GLY A 322 -20.61 -0.42 -14.28
CA GLY A 322 -20.07 0.40 -15.37
C GLY A 322 -19.82 -0.42 -16.63
N TRP A 323 -19.18 0.21 -17.60
CA TRP A 323 -18.74 -0.40 -18.86
C TRP A 323 -19.85 -1.14 -19.62
N ILE A 324 -21.06 -0.60 -19.58
CA ILE A 324 -22.20 -1.18 -20.32
C ILE A 324 -21.91 -1.07 -21.82
N ASN A 325 -21.65 -2.20 -22.45
CA ASN A 325 -21.27 -2.25 -23.85
C ASN A 325 -22.54 -2.27 -24.78
N ARG A 326 -22.54 -1.39 -25.76
CA ARG A 326 -23.62 -1.28 -26.75
C ARG A 326 -23.35 -2.05 -28.05
N PHE A 327 -22.24 -2.77 -28.12
CA PHE A 327 -21.91 -3.66 -29.23
C PHE A 327 -22.76 -4.93 -29.13
N GLU A 328 -23.70 -5.07 -30.02
CA GLU A 328 -24.63 -6.21 -30.07
C GLU A 328 -25.28 -6.52 -28.70
N SER A 329 -25.01 -7.70 -28.10
CA SER A 329 -25.53 -8.04 -26.78
C SER A 329 -24.74 -7.39 -25.62
N GLY A 330 -23.57 -6.86 -25.90
CA GLY A 330 -22.64 -6.29 -24.88
C GLY A 330 -21.97 -7.28 -23.92
N LYS A 331 -22.26 -8.57 -24.08
CA LYS A 331 -21.79 -9.67 -23.21
C LYS A 331 -21.54 -10.96 -24.00
N GLY A 332 -20.88 -11.93 -23.35
CA GLY A 332 -20.50 -13.18 -24.03
C GLY A 332 -19.60 -12.91 -25.23
N VAL A 333 -19.92 -13.42 -26.39
CA VAL A 333 -19.17 -13.22 -27.65
C VAL A 333 -18.99 -11.74 -28.03
N HIS A 334 -19.76 -10.84 -27.45
CA HIS A 334 -19.76 -9.42 -27.79
C HIS A 334 -19.13 -8.57 -26.68
N THR A 335 -18.39 -9.20 -25.76
CA THR A 335 -17.69 -8.49 -24.65
C THR A 335 -16.47 -7.73 -25.19
N THR A 336 -16.27 -6.51 -24.70
CA THR A 336 -15.03 -5.74 -24.86
C THR A 336 -14.56 -5.29 -23.49
N THR A 337 -13.27 -5.52 -23.19
CA THR A 337 -12.58 -5.11 -21.95
C THR A 337 -11.29 -4.38 -22.28
N SER A 338 -10.19 -5.13 -22.51
CA SER A 338 -8.88 -4.58 -22.86
C SER A 338 -8.72 -4.19 -24.34
N GLY A 339 -9.63 -4.65 -25.19
CA GLY A 339 -9.50 -4.54 -26.63
C GLY A 339 -8.68 -5.65 -27.29
N ILE A 340 -7.81 -6.34 -26.57
CA ILE A 340 -7.16 -7.59 -27.02
C ILE A 340 -8.24 -8.69 -27.10
N GLU A 341 -8.16 -9.59 -28.09
CA GLU A 341 -9.15 -10.65 -28.29
C GLU A 341 -8.51 -12.02 -28.43
N GLY A 342 -8.96 -12.99 -27.62
CA GLY A 342 -8.59 -14.39 -27.75
C GLY A 342 -7.98 -14.99 -26.48
N ALA A 343 -7.64 -16.27 -26.56
CA ALA A 343 -6.98 -17.03 -25.49
C ALA A 343 -5.55 -17.39 -25.88
N TRP A 344 -4.72 -17.68 -24.90
CA TRP A 344 -3.30 -17.95 -25.10
C TRP A 344 -2.99 -19.40 -25.51
N LYS A 345 -3.88 -20.33 -25.18
CA LYS A 345 -3.70 -21.76 -25.43
C LYS A 345 -5.02 -22.51 -25.63
N PRO A 346 -5.00 -23.76 -26.17
CA PRO A 346 -6.20 -24.52 -26.53
C PRO A 346 -7.17 -24.84 -25.40
N ASN A 347 -6.72 -25.04 -24.17
CA ASN A 347 -7.55 -25.43 -23.03
C ASN A 347 -7.61 -24.32 -21.95
N PRO A 348 -8.34 -23.22 -22.15
CA PRO A 348 -8.27 -22.04 -21.29
C PRO A 348 -8.88 -22.23 -19.88
N THR A 349 -9.54 -23.33 -19.62
CA THR A 349 -10.14 -23.69 -18.32
C THR A 349 -9.46 -24.88 -17.64
N THR A 350 -8.22 -25.19 -18.03
CA THR A 350 -7.44 -26.31 -17.46
C THR A 350 -6.00 -25.88 -17.25
N TRP A 351 -5.41 -26.23 -16.10
CA TRP A 351 -4.00 -26.06 -15.88
C TRP A 351 -3.18 -27.05 -16.71
N ASP A 352 -2.29 -26.57 -17.52
CA ASP A 352 -1.28 -27.34 -18.27
C ASP A 352 -0.13 -26.42 -18.71
N ASN A 353 0.87 -26.94 -19.41
CA ASN A 353 2.02 -26.18 -19.91
C ASN A 353 1.79 -25.52 -21.28
N GLY A 354 0.56 -25.53 -21.78
CA GLY A 354 0.18 -25.07 -23.12
C GLY A 354 0.56 -23.64 -23.45
N TYR A 355 0.65 -22.77 -22.47
CA TYR A 355 1.13 -21.39 -22.68
C TYR A 355 2.56 -21.36 -23.26
N PHE A 356 3.51 -22.05 -22.65
CA PHE A 356 4.89 -22.12 -23.13
C PHE A 356 5.02 -22.95 -24.40
N GLU A 357 4.20 -23.98 -24.58
CA GLU A 357 4.12 -24.74 -25.84
C GLU A 357 3.77 -23.80 -26.99
N MET A 358 2.72 -22.99 -26.84
CA MET A 358 2.35 -22.02 -27.88
C MET A 358 3.43 -20.98 -28.09
N LEU A 359 3.99 -20.41 -27.01
CA LEU A 359 4.99 -19.36 -27.06
C LEU A 359 6.25 -19.80 -27.85
N PHE A 360 6.71 -21.05 -27.72
CA PHE A 360 7.98 -21.54 -28.27
C PHE A 360 7.84 -22.38 -29.53
N GLU A 361 6.71 -23.06 -29.77
CA GLU A 361 6.56 -23.93 -30.92
C GLU A 361 6.21 -23.20 -32.23
N TYR A 362 5.79 -21.94 -32.13
CA TYR A 362 5.39 -21.15 -33.30
C TYR A 362 6.31 -19.96 -33.55
N ASP A 363 6.38 -19.56 -34.83
CA ASP A 363 6.74 -18.19 -35.20
C ASP A 363 5.47 -17.33 -35.17
N TRP A 364 5.61 -16.06 -34.81
CA TRP A 364 4.51 -15.15 -34.53
C TRP A 364 4.52 -13.96 -35.49
N GLU A 365 3.36 -13.50 -35.88
CA GLU A 365 3.17 -12.27 -36.64
C GLU A 365 2.18 -11.33 -35.95
N LEU A 366 2.41 -10.03 -36.17
CA LEU A 366 1.59 -8.98 -35.59
C LEU A 366 0.28 -8.85 -36.37
N THR A 367 -0.85 -8.75 -35.65
CA THR A 367 -2.18 -8.52 -36.19
C THR A 367 -2.95 -7.53 -35.33
N LYS A 368 -4.23 -7.31 -35.65
CA LYS A 368 -5.14 -6.52 -34.85
C LYS A 368 -6.37 -7.33 -34.46
N SER A 369 -6.84 -7.11 -33.23
CA SER A 369 -8.12 -7.61 -32.73
C SER A 369 -9.30 -6.95 -33.46
N PRO A 370 -10.53 -7.44 -33.33
CA PRO A 370 -11.73 -6.75 -33.82
C PRO A 370 -11.92 -5.34 -33.22
N ALA A 371 -11.47 -5.13 -31.98
CA ALA A 371 -11.46 -3.80 -31.32
C ALA A 371 -10.36 -2.87 -31.82
N GLY A 372 -9.42 -3.37 -32.65
CA GLY A 372 -8.32 -2.60 -33.24
C GLY A 372 -7.01 -2.64 -32.47
N ALA A 373 -6.95 -3.31 -31.31
CA ALA A 373 -5.72 -3.45 -30.52
C ALA A 373 -4.71 -4.38 -31.20
N GLN A 374 -3.43 -4.09 -31.05
CA GLN A 374 -2.34 -4.90 -31.61
C GLN A 374 -2.13 -6.16 -30.76
N GLN A 375 -2.00 -7.29 -31.41
CA GLN A 375 -1.72 -8.58 -30.78
C GLN A 375 -0.95 -9.49 -31.73
N TRP A 376 -0.38 -10.58 -31.22
CA TRP A 376 0.41 -11.53 -31.98
C TRP A 376 -0.37 -12.82 -32.19
N VAL A 377 -0.28 -13.40 -33.39
CA VAL A 377 -0.88 -14.71 -33.73
C VAL A 377 0.18 -15.63 -34.33
N PRO A 378 0.06 -16.96 -34.15
CA PRO A 378 1.03 -17.90 -34.71
C PRO A 378 0.89 -18.00 -36.22
N ILE A 379 2.02 -18.08 -36.91
CA ILE A 379 2.09 -18.38 -38.33
C ILE A 379 1.81 -19.87 -38.54
N ASN A 380 0.85 -20.22 -39.41
CA ASN A 380 0.47 -21.61 -39.74
C ASN A 380 0.02 -22.43 -38.51
N THR A 381 -0.94 -21.95 -37.76
CA THR A 381 -1.54 -22.66 -36.62
C THR A 381 -1.98 -24.08 -36.98
N LYS A 382 -1.51 -25.07 -36.25
CA LYS A 382 -1.95 -26.46 -36.41
C LYS A 382 -3.42 -26.61 -36.02
N PRO A 383 -4.22 -27.46 -36.72
CA PRO A 383 -5.65 -27.61 -36.41
C PRO A 383 -5.96 -27.99 -34.95
N GLU A 384 -5.10 -28.79 -34.31
CA GLU A 384 -5.20 -29.21 -32.89
C GLU A 384 -5.01 -28.05 -31.90
N ASN A 385 -4.40 -26.96 -32.33
CA ASN A 385 -4.14 -25.79 -31.50
C ASN A 385 -5.13 -24.64 -31.77
N LEU A 386 -6.14 -24.86 -32.62
CA LEU A 386 -7.25 -23.94 -32.77
C LEU A 386 -8.19 -24.02 -31.56
N ILE A 387 -8.58 -22.87 -31.04
CA ILE A 387 -9.37 -22.72 -29.84
C ILE A 387 -10.84 -22.51 -30.20
N PRO A 388 -11.79 -23.34 -29.76
CA PRO A 388 -13.20 -23.07 -29.90
C PRO A 388 -13.58 -21.73 -29.22
N ASP A 389 -14.47 -20.97 -29.87
CA ASP A 389 -14.99 -19.75 -29.25
C ASP A 389 -15.69 -20.07 -27.91
N ALA A 390 -15.58 -19.19 -26.97
CA ALA A 390 -16.05 -19.40 -25.59
C ALA A 390 -17.58 -19.58 -25.49
N HIS A 391 -18.35 -19.02 -26.44
CA HIS A 391 -19.82 -19.02 -26.45
C HIS A 391 -20.41 -19.60 -27.72
N ASP A 392 -19.61 -19.86 -28.77
CA ASP A 392 -20.04 -20.46 -30.03
C ASP A 392 -19.01 -21.50 -30.51
N PRO A 393 -19.11 -22.76 -30.04
CA PRO A 393 -18.11 -23.80 -30.32
C PRO A 393 -18.03 -24.19 -31.83
N SER A 394 -18.91 -23.66 -32.67
CA SER A 394 -18.80 -23.82 -34.11
C SER A 394 -17.73 -22.95 -34.75
N LYS A 395 -17.26 -21.94 -34.05
CA LYS A 395 -16.19 -21.06 -34.46
C LYS A 395 -14.88 -21.42 -33.74
N VAL A 396 -13.77 -21.22 -34.40
CA VAL A 396 -12.44 -21.45 -33.83
C VAL A 396 -11.55 -20.28 -34.18
N ALA A 397 -10.56 -19.99 -33.26
CA ALA A 397 -9.57 -18.96 -33.44
C ALA A 397 -8.16 -19.53 -33.11
N PRO A 398 -7.09 -18.98 -33.69
CA PRO A 398 -5.74 -19.32 -33.25
C PRO A 398 -5.50 -18.80 -31.83
N PRO A 399 -4.53 -19.33 -31.09
CA PRO A 399 -4.03 -18.69 -29.86
C PRO A 399 -3.45 -17.30 -30.17
N MET A 400 -3.41 -16.45 -29.16
CA MET A 400 -2.81 -15.11 -29.32
C MET A 400 -1.79 -14.86 -28.19
N MET A 401 -0.89 -13.90 -28.43
CA MET A 401 -0.01 -13.34 -27.42
C MET A 401 -0.08 -11.82 -27.47
N THR A 402 0.08 -11.19 -26.31
CA THR A 402 0.31 -9.75 -26.21
C THR A 402 1.78 -9.43 -26.47
N THR A 403 2.14 -8.17 -26.69
CA THR A 403 3.56 -7.77 -26.79
C THR A 403 4.29 -8.02 -25.46
N ALA A 404 3.59 -7.89 -24.32
CA ALA A 404 4.14 -8.23 -23.02
C ALA A 404 4.43 -9.74 -22.89
N ASP A 405 3.57 -10.64 -23.41
CA ASP A 405 3.84 -12.07 -23.47
C ASP A 405 5.08 -12.38 -24.31
N MET A 406 5.20 -11.72 -25.47
CA MET A 406 6.35 -11.92 -26.35
C MET A 406 7.67 -11.52 -25.68
N SER A 407 7.64 -10.64 -24.66
CA SER A 407 8.84 -10.31 -23.87
C SER A 407 9.42 -11.54 -23.16
N LEU A 408 8.57 -12.51 -22.75
CA LEU A 408 9.03 -13.74 -22.11
C LEU A 408 9.86 -14.65 -23.04
N ARG A 409 9.76 -14.44 -24.35
CA ARG A 409 10.56 -15.14 -25.36
C ARG A 409 11.77 -14.31 -25.83
N PHE A 410 11.67 -12.97 -25.87
CA PHE A 410 12.66 -12.12 -26.53
C PHE A 410 13.54 -11.32 -25.55
N ASP A 411 13.14 -11.10 -24.30
CA ASP A 411 14.04 -10.55 -23.29
C ASP A 411 15.04 -11.64 -22.85
N PRO A 412 16.37 -11.38 -22.91
CA PRO A 412 17.36 -12.44 -22.64
C PRO A 412 17.35 -13.03 -21.24
N ALA A 413 16.86 -12.30 -20.24
CA ALA A 413 16.73 -12.80 -18.86
C ALA A 413 15.48 -13.66 -18.73
N TYR A 414 14.34 -13.16 -19.20
CA TYR A 414 13.08 -13.88 -19.17
C TYR A 414 13.11 -15.15 -20.03
N GLU A 415 13.73 -15.12 -21.20
CA GLU A 415 13.81 -16.28 -22.11
C GLU A 415 14.44 -17.50 -21.44
N LYS A 416 15.50 -17.32 -20.66
CA LYS A 416 16.15 -18.40 -19.92
C LYS A 416 15.22 -19.05 -18.90
N ILE A 417 14.44 -18.23 -18.19
CA ILE A 417 13.47 -18.70 -17.19
C ILE A 417 12.32 -19.40 -17.90
N SER A 418 11.77 -18.80 -18.93
CA SER A 418 10.65 -19.35 -19.72
C SER A 418 11.00 -20.68 -20.36
N ARG A 419 12.21 -20.85 -20.93
CA ARG A 419 12.67 -22.15 -21.44
C ARG A 419 12.82 -23.21 -20.37
N ARG A 420 13.37 -22.83 -19.22
CA ARG A 420 13.45 -23.77 -18.08
C ARG A 420 12.04 -24.24 -17.66
N PHE A 421 11.07 -23.35 -17.60
CA PHE A 421 9.69 -23.67 -17.26
C PHE A 421 9.00 -24.50 -18.34
N TYR A 422 9.27 -24.21 -19.61
CA TYR A 422 8.80 -25.03 -20.74
C TYR A 422 9.31 -26.47 -20.65
N GLU A 423 10.60 -26.65 -20.34
CA GLU A 423 11.24 -27.94 -20.21
C GLU A 423 10.92 -28.67 -18.89
N ASN A 424 10.50 -27.93 -17.86
CA ASN A 424 10.24 -28.46 -16.50
C ASN A 424 8.90 -27.94 -15.95
N PRO A 425 7.76 -28.50 -16.38
CA PRO A 425 6.43 -28.05 -15.97
C PRO A 425 6.21 -28.05 -14.45
N ASP A 426 6.81 -29.00 -13.71
CA ASP A 426 6.68 -29.05 -12.25
C ASP A 426 7.39 -27.86 -11.57
N GLN A 427 8.52 -27.39 -12.12
CA GLN A 427 9.18 -26.18 -11.61
C GLN A 427 8.34 -24.92 -11.90
N PHE A 428 7.68 -24.88 -13.06
CA PHE A 428 6.75 -23.80 -13.39
C PHE A 428 5.57 -23.78 -12.41
N ALA A 429 4.97 -24.94 -12.15
CA ALA A 429 3.84 -25.04 -11.23
C ALA A 429 4.20 -24.57 -9.81
N ASP A 430 5.35 -25.01 -9.27
CA ASP A 430 5.82 -24.58 -7.94
C ASP A 430 6.13 -23.07 -7.92
N ALA A 431 6.85 -22.56 -8.91
CA ALA A 431 7.19 -21.15 -8.99
C ALA A 431 5.93 -20.26 -9.09
N PHE A 432 4.93 -20.65 -9.89
CA PHE A 432 3.68 -19.93 -10.01
C PHE A 432 2.86 -19.99 -8.71
N ALA A 433 2.78 -21.16 -8.07
CA ALA A 433 2.06 -21.30 -6.79
C ALA A 433 2.64 -20.40 -5.70
N ARG A 434 3.97 -20.34 -5.57
CA ARG A 434 4.68 -19.47 -4.61
C ARG A 434 4.58 -18.00 -4.95
N ALA A 435 4.75 -17.63 -6.21
CA ALA A 435 4.63 -16.24 -6.66
C ALA A 435 3.20 -15.71 -6.51
N TRP A 436 2.19 -16.54 -6.80
CA TRP A 436 0.78 -16.21 -6.56
C TRP A 436 0.48 -16.04 -5.07
N PHE A 437 0.98 -16.92 -4.21
CA PHE A 437 0.84 -16.76 -2.77
C PHE A 437 1.47 -15.47 -2.27
N LYS A 438 2.70 -15.15 -2.71
CA LYS A 438 3.35 -13.88 -2.40
C LYS A 438 2.54 -12.68 -2.89
N LEU A 439 2.04 -12.72 -4.13
CA LEU A 439 1.18 -11.66 -4.69
C LEU A 439 0.00 -11.34 -3.78
N LEU A 440 -0.68 -12.36 -3.27
CA LEU A 440 -1.88 -12.18 -2.45
C LEU A 440 -1.61 -11.83 -0.98
N HIS A 441 -0.39 -12.06 -0.45
CA HIS A 441 -0.14 -11.97 0.99
C HIS A 441 0.97 -10.98 1.42
N ARG A 442 1.72 -10.40 0.47
CA ARG A 442 2.84 -9.50 0.78
C ARG A 442 2.45 -8.20 1.50
N ASP A 443 1.18 -7.83 1.47
CA ASP A 443 0.56 -6.69 2.16
C ASP A 443 -0.05 -7.03 3.52
N MET A 444 0.09 -8.26 3.99
CA MET A 444 -0.51 -8.72 5.26
C MET A 444 0.42 -8.63 6.47
N GLY A 445 1.72 -8.42 6.25
CA GLY A 445 2.72 -8.50 7.32
C GLY A 445 3.07 -9.95 7.70
N PRO A 446 3.46 -10.21 8.97
CA PRO A 446 3.97 -11.51 9.38
C PRO A 446 2.88 -12.60 9.39
N LYS A 447 3.34 -13.86 9.24
CA LYS A 447 2.48 -15.06 9.20
C LYS A 447 1.54 -15.22 10.41
N SER A 448 1.90 -14.67 11.57
CA SER A 448 1.04 -14.68 12.77
C SER A 448 -0.31 -13.98 12.57
N ARG A 449 -0.44 -13.14 11.54
CA ARG A 449 -1.71 -12.49 11.16
C ARG A 449 -2.61 -13.35 10.29
N TYR A 450 -2.11 -14.46 9.74
CA TYR A 450 -2.84 -15.28 8.77
C TYR A 450 -3.79 -16.24 9.47
N LEU A 451 -5.02 -16.31 8.97
CA LEU A 451 -6.10 -17.13 9.52
C LEU A 451 -6.49 -18.24 8.53
N GLY A 452 -6.98 -19.34 9.05
CA GLY A 452 -7.56 -20.43 8.26
C GLY A 452 -6.69 -21.67 8.14
N PRO A 453 -7.28 -22.75 7.63
CA PRO A 453 -6.65 -24.08 7.63
C PRO A 453 -5.64 -24.29 6.50
N GLU A 454 -5.55 -23.38 5.53
CA GLU A 454 -4.65 -23.48 4.37
C GLU A 454 -3.42 -22.57 4.47
N VAL A 455 -3.16 -22.01 5.65
CA VAL A 455 -1.94 -21.23 5.90
C VAL A 455 -0.73 -22.17 5.80
N PRO A 456 0.26 -21.89 4.93
CA PRO A 456 1.44 -22.73 4.79
C PRO A 456 2.27 -22.79 6.07
N GLU A 457 2.81 -23.98 6.38
CA GLU A 457 3.73 -24.15 7.52
C GLU A 457 5.09 -23.48 7.29
N GLU A 458 5.52 -23.41 6.04
CA GLU A 458 6.80 -22.84 5.62
C GLU A 458 6.84 -21.32 5.91
N ASP A 459 7.92 -20.86 6.53
CA ASP A 459 8.21 -19.43 6.68
C ASP A 459 8.95 -18.92 5.44
N LEU A 460 8.39 -17.91 4.81
CA LEU A 460 8.97 -17.29 3.61
C LEU A 460 9.72 -16.01 4.00
N ILE A 461 10.90 -15.80 3.42
CA ILE A 461 11.82 -14.72 3.83
C ILE A 461 11.17 -13.33 3.71
N TRP A 462 10.34 -13.11 2.70
CA TRP A 462 9.63 -11.84 2.45
C TRP A 462 8.52 -11.53 3.48
N GLN A 463 8.15 -12.51 4.34
CA GLN A 463 7.20 -12.31 5.44
C GLN A 463 7.88 -11.71 6.69
N ASP A 464 9.16 -11.37 6.62
CA ASP A 464 9.98 -10.90 7.74
C ASP A 464 9.85 -11.83 8.98
N PRO A 465 10.16 -13.15 8.86
CA PRO A 465 9.88 -14.13 9.88
C PRO A 465 10.59 -13.82 11.20
N ILE A 466 9.87 -14.02 12.30
CA ILE A 466 10.36 -13.82 13.67
C ILE A 466 10.23 -15.17 14.39
N PRO A 467 11.26 -15.63 15.13
CA PRO A 467 11.15 -16.87 15.86
C PRO A 467 10.08 -16.80 16.95
N ALA A 468 9.39 -17.91 17.17
CA ALA A 468 8.45 -18.00 18.28
C ALA A 468 9.17 -17.85 19.62
N VAL A 469 8.50 -17.24 20.60
CA VAL A 469 9.00 -17.14 21.97
C VAL A 469 8.89 -18.52 22.63
N ASP A 470 10.03 -19.15 22.91
CA ASP A 470 10.15 -20.50 23.45
C ASP A 470 10.54 -20.55 24.94
N HIS A 471 10.57 -19.39 25.59
CA HIS A 471 10.99 -19.20 26.96
C HIS A 471 9.91 -18.55 27.84
N ARG A 472 10.09 -18.57 29.15
CA ARG A 472 9.18 -17.90 30.07
C ARG A 472 9.44 -16.39 30.04
N LEU A 473 8.38 -15.60 29.87
CA LEU A 473 8.44 -14.15 29.88
C LEU A 473 8.80 -13.57 31.25
N ILE A 474 9.38 -12.38 31.22
CA ILE A 474 9.61 -11.52 32.39
C ILE A 474 8.28 -11.04 33.00
N ASN A 475 8.28 -10.75 34.30
CA ASN A 475 7.11 -10.21 35.01
C ASN A 475 7.39 -8.79 35.53
N ASP A 476 6.39 -8.14 36.14
CA ASP A 476 6.47 -6.75 36.61
C ASP A 476 7.68 -6.46 37.51
N LYS A 477 8.09 -7.43 38.34
CA LYS A 477 9.28 -7.27 39.19
C LYS A 477 10.56 -7.26 38.36
N ASP A 478 10.64 -8.11 37.32
CA ASP A 478 11.79 -8.17 36.43
C ASP A 478 11.83 -6.89 35.57
N VAL A 479 10.66 -6.45 35.06
CA VAL A 479 10.52 -5.19 34.33
C VAL A 479 11.06 -4.03 35.14
N LYS A 480 10.65 -3.92 36.43
CA LYS A 480 11.14 -2.86 37.31
C LYS A 480 12.66 -2.92 37.51
N ASN A 481 13.20 -4.12 37.82
CA ASN A 481 14.66 -4.27 38.03
C ASN A 481 15.43 -3.94 36.74
N LEU A 482 14.97 -4.35 35.58
CA LEU A 482 15.62 -4.04 34.30
C LEU A 482 15.56 -2.54 33.98
N LYS A 483 14.42 -1.86 34.26
CA LYS A 483 14.34 -0.39 34.14
C LYS A 483 15.38 0.30 35.01
N ASP A 484 15.47 -0.12 36.29
CA ASP A 484 16.44 0.45 37.26
C ASP A 484 17.89 0.22 36.74
N GLU A 485 18.23 -0.98 36.25
CA GLU A 485 19.57 -1.31 35.70
C GLU A 485 19.88 -0.52 34.41
N ILE A 486 18.92 -0.33 33.51
CA ILE A 486 19.08 0.49 32.29
C ILE A 486 19.34 1.96 32.66
N LEU A 487 18.61 2.49 33.61
CA LEU A 487 18.79 3.87 34.06
C LEU A 487 20.10 4.08 34.83
N ASP A 488 20.60 3.07 35.53
CA ASP A 488 21.93 3.10 36.20
C ASP A 488 23.10 2.98 35.21
N SER A 489 22.84 2.67 33.93
CA SER A 489 23.84 2.67 32.87
C SER A 489 24.23 4.11 32.49
N GLU A 490 25.35 4.29 31.76
CA GLU A 490 25.81 5.60 31.29
C GLU A 490 25.00 6.13 30.06
N LEU A 491 23.83 5.54 29.75
CA LEU A 491 22.98 5.94 28.61
C LEU A 491 22.06 7.10 29.01
N SER A 492 22.06 8.14 28.19
CA SER A 492 21.16 9.28 28.38
C SER A 492 19.72 8.98 27.91
N VAL A 493 18.76 9.75 28.43
CA VAL A 493 17.36 9.74 27.97
C VAL A 493 17.28 9.83 26.44
N SER A 494 18.00 10.77 25.84
CA SER A 494 18.01 10.97 24.38
C SER A 494 18.48 9.72 23.61
N GLU A 495 19.52 9.03 24.09
CA GLU A 495 20.06 7.82 23.46
C GLU A 495 19.06 6.66 23.52
N LEU A 496 18.45 6.42 24.69
CA LEU A 496 17.49 5.35 24.90
C LEU A 496 16.21 5.58 24.08
N VAL A 497 15.64 6.78 24.12
CA VAL A 497 14.44 7.14 23.36
C VAL A 497 14.70 7.06 21.86
N SER A 498 15.87 7.54 21.39
CA SER A 498 16.23 7.46 19.95
C SER A 498 16.37 6.02 19.46
N ALA A 499 16.95 5.12 20.27
CA ALA A 499 17.10 3.71 19.89
C ALA A 499 15.74 2.97 19.84
N ALA A 500 14.88 3.21 20.81
CA ALA A 500 13.52 2.63 20.81
C ALA A 500 12.68 3.15 19.64
N TRP A 501 12.74 4.45 19.36
CA TRP A 501 12.07 5.04 18.20
C TRP A 501 12.62 4.46 16.88
N ALA A 502 13.93 4.36 16.71
CA ALA A 502 14.57 3.78 15.53
C ALA A 502 14.13 2.33 15.28
N SER A 503 13.90 1.57 16.34
CA SER A 503 13.41 0.19 16.26
C SER A 503 11.94 0.16 15.82
N ALA A 504 11.05 0.87 16.52
CA ALA A 504 9.60 0.76 16.34
C ALA A 504 9.05 1.54 15.14
N SER A 505 9.65 2.70 14.83
CA SER A 505 9.10 3.60 13.81
C SER A 505 9.29 3.16 12.36
N THR A 506 9.93 2.01 12.12
CA THR A 506 9.97 1.36 10.80
C THR A 506 8.63 0.75 10.42
N PHE A 507 7.72 0.56 11.37
CA PHE A 507 6.41 0.00 11.10
C PHE A 507 5.65 0.80 10.04
N ARG A 508 4.99 0.07 9.13
CA ARG A 508 4.07 0.60 8.12
C ARG A 508 2.71 -0.05 8.29
N GLY A 509 1.71 0.75 8.63
CA GLY A 509 0.32 0.28 8.77
C GLY A 509 -0.34 -0.13 7.46
N SER A 510 0.26 0.24 6.32
CA SER A 510 -0.21 -0.10 4.97
C SER A 510 0.00 -1.58 4.62
N ASP A 511 1.12 -2.18 5.02
CA ASP A 511 1.47 -3.59 4.76
C ASP A 511 1.87 -4.37 6.01
N ASN A 512 1.77 -3.74 7.18
CA ASN A 512 2.10 -4.31 8.49
C ASN A 512 3.54 -4.84 8.63
N ARG A 513 4.48 -4.28 7.86
CA ARG A 513 5.92 -4.58 7.92
C ARG A 513 6.67 -3.63 8.85
N GLY A 514 7.84 -4.03 9.30
CA GLY A 514 8.67 -3.27 10.22
C GLY A 514 8.22 -3.40 11.67
N GLY A 515 8.67 -2.46 12.52
CA GLY A 515 8.37 -2.46 13.95
C GLY A 515 9.53 -2.94 14.84
N ALA A 516 9.28 -2.98 16.13
CA ALA A 516 10.30 -3.30 17.15
C ALA A 516 10.56 -4.80 17.29
N ASN A 517 9.58 -5.65 16.95
CA ASN A 517 9.71 -7.09 17.07
C ASN A 517 10.78 -7.62 16.09
N GLY A 518 11.58 -8.57 16.53
CA GLY A 518 12.74 -9.04 15.78
C GLY A 518 14.03 -8.25 16.05
N ALA A 519 13.95 -7.08 16.68
CA ALA A 519 15.11 -6.20 16.93
C ALA A 519 15.98 -5.98 15.67
N ARG A 520 15.37 -5.85 14.48
CA ARG A 520 16.14 -5.72 13.23
C ARG A 520 16.98 -4.44 13.15
N VAL A 521 16.72 -3.48 14.04
CA VAL A 521 17.55 -2.27 14.21
C VAL A 521 19.04 -2.60 14.52
N ARG A 522 19.37 -3.81 14.99
CA ARG A 522 20.73 -4.31 15.21
C ARG A 522 21.33 -5.07 14.02
N LEU A 523 20.52 -5.33 12.99
CA LEU A 523 20.86 -6.13 11.82
C LEU A 523 21.00 -5.24 10.55
N ALA A 524 21.71 -5.73 9.55
CA ALA A 524 21.69 -5.10 8.22
C ALA A 524 20.33 -5.32 7.56
N PRO A 525 19.79 -4.33 6.83
CA PRO A 525 20.41 -3.03 6.54
C PRO A 525 20.16 -1.94 7.60
N GLN A 526 19.22 -2.14 8.53
CA GLN A 526 18.65 -1.09 9.38
C GLN A 526 19.69 -0.47 10.35
N LYS A 527 20.65 -1.27 10.85
CA LYS A 527 21.69 -0.78 11.78
C LYS A 527 22.58 0.32 11.19
N ASP A 528 22.68 0.33 9.84
CA ASP A 528 23.60 1.21 9.10
C ASP A 528 22.89 2.45 8.53
N TRP A 529 21.57 2.60 8.72
CA TRP A 529 20.81 3.75 8.21
C TRP A 529 21.22 5.04 8.93
N ASP A 530 21.50 6.08 8.16
CA ASP A 530 21.89 7.39 8.68
C ASP A 530 20.87 7.97 9.67
N SER A 531 19.57 7.75 9.42
CA SER A 531 18.48 8.16 10.30
C SER A 531 18.60 7.62 11.72
N ASN A 532 19.32 6.53 11.93
CA ASN A 532 19.48 5.85 13.22
C ASN A 532 20.74 6.29 13.98
N THR A 533 21.55 7.17 13.39
CA THR A 533 22.82 7.60 14.01
C THR A 533 23.68 6.39 14.42
N PRO A 534 24.25 5.61 13.45
CA PRO A 534 24.80 4.26 13.68
C PRO A 534 25.78 4.13 14.86
N THR A 535 26.68 5.12 15.05
CA THR A 535 27.64 5.09 16.16
C THR A 535 26.97 5.16 17.54
N GLN A 536 25.95 6.00 17.68
CA GLN A 536 25.18 6.10 18.92
C GLN A 536 24.35 4.84 19.16
N LEU A 537 23.68 4.35 18.11
CA LEU A 537 22.90 3.13 18.16
C LEU A 537 23.75 1.93 18.59
N ALA A 538 24.94 1.77 18.03
CA ALA A 538 25.86 0.68 18.40
C ALA A 538 26.27 0.74 19.90
N LYS A 539 26.48 1.95 20.45
CA LYS A 539 26.75 2.12 21.89
C LYS A 539 25.57 1.65 22.75
N VAL A 540 24.34 2.06 22.39
CA VAL A 540 23.12 1.68 23.12
C VAL A 540 22.92 0.16 23.07
N LEU A 541 23.03 -0.43 21.88
CA LEU A 541 22.84 -1.88 21.68
C LEU A 541 23.85 -2.67 22.50
N ALA A 542 25.14 -2.32 22.47
CA ALA A 542 26.15 -3.03 23.24
C ALA A 542 25.89 -3.00 24.76
N THR A 543 25.38 -1.89 25.29
CA THR A 543 24.98 -1.79 26.69
C THR A 543 23.78 -2.66 27.01
N LEU A 544 22.73 -2.60 26.20
CA LEU A 544 21.51 -3.41 26.39
C LEU A 544 21.78 -4.91 26.22
N GLU A 545 22.65 -5.31 25.29
CA GLU A 545 23.06 -6.71 25.10
C GLU A 545 23.84 -7.23 26.32
N SER A 546 24.64 -6.38 26.98
CA SER A 546 25.31 -6.74 28.27
C SER A 546 24.25 -7.00 29.34
N ILE A 547 23.28 -6.10 29.50
CA ILE A 547 22.19 -6.23 30.48
C ILE A 547 21.38 -7.50 30.18
N GLN A 548 21.03 -7.73 28.90
CA GLN A 548 20.33 -8.95 28.47
C GLN A 548 21.08 -10.22 28.92
N LYS A 549 22.36 -10.25 28.63
CA LYS A 549 23.21 -11.40 28.95
C LYS A 549 23.24 -11.64 30.46
N ASP A 550 23.51 -10.62 31.27
CA ASP A 550 23.60 -10.75 32.73
C ASP A 550 22.28 -11.18 33.36
N PHE A 551 21.15 -10.63 32.86
CA PHE A 551 19.81 -11.06 33.27
C PHE A 551 19.54 -12.52 32.89
N ASN A 552 19.74 -12.90 31.62
CA ASN A 552 19.42 -14.22 31.11
C ASN A 552 20.31 -15.31 31.77
N ASP A 553 21.60 -15.03 32.03
CA ASP A 553 22.51 -15.94 32.74
C ASP A 553 22.11 -16.14 34.20
N SER A 554 21.56 -15.13 34.88
CA SER A 554 21.17 -15.18 36.28
C SER A 554 19.74 -15.63 36.53
N ALA A 555 18.87 -15.54 35.51
CA ALA A 555 17.44 -15.81 35.62
C ALA A 555 17.14 -17.29 35.88
N ARG A 556 16.11 -17.54 36.69
CA ARG A 556 15.74 -18.91 37.10
C ARG A 556 14.50 -19.39 36.33
N ARG A 557 14.37 -20.72 36.18
CA ARG A 557 13.19 -21.39 35.61
C ARG A 557 12.95 -21.08 34.13
N GLY A 558 14.03 -20.89 33.34
CA GLY A 558 13.95 -20.65 31.91
C GLY A 558 13.34 -19.30 31.53
N LYS A 559 13.39 -18.31 32.42
CA LYS A 559 12.96 -16.96 32.13
C LYS A 559 14.05 -16.23 31.33
N GLN A 560 13.65 -15.52 30.28
CA GLN A 560 14.55 -14.70 29.46
C GLN A 560 13.89 -13.39 29.04
N VAL A 561 14.69 -12.45 28.61
CA VAL A 561 14.28 -11.21 27.96
C VAL A 561 14.98 -11.10 26.61
N SER A 562 14.26 -10.71 25.56
CA SER A 562 14.81 -10.44 24.24
C SER A 562 15.50 -9.06 24.21
N ILE A 563 16.40 -8.85 23.23
CA ILE A 563 16.95 -7.52 23.01
C ILE A 563 15.88 -6.58 22.44
N ALA A 564 14.91 -7.11 21.68
CA ALA A 564 13.75 -6.36 21.20
C ALA A 564 12.93 -5.75 22.35
N ASP A 565 12.64 -6.56 23.38
CA ASP A 565 11.97 -6.08 24.59
C ASP A 565 12.81 -5.08 25.37
N LEU A 566 14.13 -5.28 25.49
CA LEU A 566 15.01 -4.35 26.22
C LEU A 566 15.14 -2.99 25.53
N ILE A 567 15.17 -2.93 24.20
CA ILE A 567 15.20 -1.68 23.47
C ILE A 567 13.94 -0.86 23.77
N VAL A 568 12.76 -1.47 23.69
CA VAL A 568 11.50 -0.80 24.02
C VAL A 568 11.42 -0.42 25.49
N LEU A 569 11.80 -1.32 26.38
CA LEU A 569 11.82 -1.08 27.82
C LEU A 569 12.74 0.07 28.20
N GLY A 570 13.90 0.19 27.52
CA GLY A 570 14.84 1.30 27.70
C GLY A 570 14.22 2.65 27.35
N GLY A 571 13.49 2.70 26.23
CA GLY A 571 12.71 3.90 25.87
C GLY A 571 11.64 4.24 26.92
N CYS A 572 10.89 3.24 27.40
CA CYS A 572 9.89 3.43 28.46
C CYS A 572 10.51 3.96 29.77
N ALA A 573 11.62 3.37 30.22
CA ALA A 573 12.33 3.81 31.43
C ALA A 573 12.84 5.26 31.31
N ALA A 574 13.39 5.60 30.14
CA ALA A 574 13.90 6.95 29.87
C ALA A 574 12.75 8.00 29.86
N ILE A 575 11.57 7.67 29.35
CA ILE A 575 10.41 8.56 29.36
C ILE A 575 9.88 8.76 30.78
N GLU A 576 9.81 7.70 31.59
CA GLU A 576 9.41 7.81 33.01
C GLU A 576 10.39 8.73 33.77
N GLN A 577 11.68 8.56 33.57
CA GLN A 577 12.69 9.42 34.19
C GLN A 577 12.56 10.87 33.72
N ALA A 578 12.40 11.10 32.40
CA ALA A 578 12.25 12.44 31.85
C ALA A 578 10.97 13.16 32.36
N ALA A 579 9.88 12.43 32.55
CA ALA A 579 8.67 12.96 33.14
C ALA A 579 8.89 13.30 34.62
N GLN A 580 9.54 12.43 35.40
CA GLN A 580 9.87 12.67 36.79
C GLN A 580 10.77 13.89 36.94
N ASP A 581 11.78 14.08 36.10
CA ASP A 581 12.66 15.25 36.09
C ASP A 581 11.88 16.54 35.71
N ALA A 582 10.78 16.43 35.00
CA ALA A 582 9.83 17.52 34.71
C ALA A 582 8.81 17.77 35.82
N GLY A 583 8.78 16.95 36.87
CA GLY A 583 7.86 17.06 38.00
C GLY A 583 6.58 16.25 37.86
N GLU A 584 6.47 15.41 36.83
CA GLU A 584 5.33 14.53 36.56
C GLU A 584 5.65 13.08 36.94
N SER A 585 4.64 12.33 37.37
CA SER A 585 4.79 10.90 37.68
C SER A 585 3.90 10.10 36.74
N VAL A 586 4.52 9.31 35.85
CA VAL A 586 3.82 8.46 34.91
C VAL A 586 4.38 7.04 34.94
N ASN A 587 3.55 6.09 34.55
CA ASN A 587 3.96 4.73 34.21
C ASN A 587 3.77 4.54 32.71
N VAL A 588 4.83 4.25 31.99
CA VAL A 588 4.77 3.92 30.55
C VAL A 588 4.44 2.44 30.42
N PRO A 589 3.29 2.08 29.81
CA PRO A 589 2.92 0.69 29.62
C PRO A 589 3.99 -0.08 28.85
N PHE A 590 4.22 -1.32 29.24
CA PHE A 590 5.13 -2.22 28.56
C PHE A 590 4.61 -3.65 28.60
N THR A 591 4.57 -4.30 27.45
CA THR A 591 4.19 -5.71 27.34
C THR A 591 5.38 -6.50 26.79
N PRO A 592 5.91 -7.49 27.53
CA PRO A 592 6.97 -8.36 27.06
C PRO A 592 6.46 -9.38 26.04
N GLY A 593 7.36 -9.98 25.27
CA GLY A 593 7.02 -11.08 24.35
C GLY A 593 7.50 -10.87 22.92
N ARG A 594 8.30 -9.83 22.66
CA ARG A 594 9.03 -9.72 21.39
C ARG A 594 10.16 -10.74 21.37
N ALA A 595 10.46 -11.24 20.18
CA ALA A 595 11.60 -12.14 19.94
C ALA A 595 12.68 -11.46 19.08
N ASP A 596 13.84 -12.08 19.01
CA ASP A 596 15.00 -11.55 18.29
C ASP A 596 15.19 -12.32 16.98
N ALA A 597 15.03 -11.65 15.85
CA ALA A 597 15.34 -12.22 14.54
C ALA A 597 16.82 -12.36 14.31
N THR A 598 17.22 -13.27 13.42
CA THR A 598 18.60 -13.40 12.95
C THR A 598 18.80 -12.67 11.62
N GLN A 599 20.08 -12.53 11.20
CA GLN A 599 20.38 -11.96 9.89
C GLN A 599 19.83 -12.82 8.74
N GLU A 600 19.84 -14.15 8.91
CA GLU A 600 19.29 -15.12 7.92
C GLU A 600 17.76 -15.02 7.79
N GLN A 601 17.07 -14.55 8.83
CA GLN A 601 15.63 -14.28 8.86
C GLN A 601 15.28 -12.88 8.38
N THR A 602 16.26 -12.12 7.90
CA THR A 602 16.06 -10.74 7.42
C THR A 602 16.33 -10.67 5.92
N ASP A 603 15.29 -10.42 5.13
CA ASP A 603 15.40 -10.11 3.72
C ASP A 603 16.03 -8.73 3.56
N VAL A 604 17.36 -8.69 3.38
CA VAL A 604 18.14 -7.43 3.35
C VAL A 604 17.67 -6.50 2.22
N GLU A 605 17.39 -7.06 1.05
CA GLU A 605 16.93 -6.30 -0.11
C GLU A 605 15.47 -5.83 0.10
N GLY A 606 14.57 -6.74 0.43
CA GLY A 606 13.17 -6.43 0.67
C GLY A 606 12.94 -5.56 1.90
N PHE A 607 13.84 -5.61 2.92
CA PHE A 607 13.76 -4.75 4.10
C PHE A 607 14.32 -3.35 3.87
N SER A 608 15.18 -3.14 2.87
CA SER A 608 15.79 -1.84 2.56
C SER A 608 14.75 -0.77 2.21
N VAL A 609 13.60 -1.15 1.67
CA VAL A 609 12.49 -0.23 1.33
C VAL A 609 11.86 0.45 2.56
N LEU A 610 12.15 -0.05 3.77
CA LEU A 610 11.70 0.56 5.03
C LEU A 610 12.63 1.68 5.52
N GLU A 611 13.77 1.92 4.85
CA GLU A 611 14.65 3.04 5.18
C GLU A 611 13.91 4.37 4.94
N PRO A 612 13.78 5.22 5.97
CA PRO A 612 13.03 6.45 5.81
C PRO A 612 13.76 7.44 4.89
N GLU A 613 13.07 7.94 3.87
CA GLU A 613 13.50 9.11 3.09
C GLU A 613 13.42 10.38 3.95
N ALA A 614 12.45 10.43 4.85
CA ALA A 614 12.31 11.45 5.88
C ALA A 614 11.66 10.87 7.14
N ASP A 615 12.06 11.38 8.30
CA ASP A 615 11.42 11.12 9.59
C ASP A 615 11.28 12.44 10.35
N GLY A 616 10.14 13.09 10.16
CA GLY A 616 9.85 14.37 10.79
C GLY A 616 9.83 14.30 12.32
N PHE A 617 9.57 13.14 12.91
CA PHE A 617 9.62 12.94 14.36
C PHE A 617 11.04 13.12 14.91
N ARG A 618 12.06 12.80 14.12
CA ARG A 618 13.50 12.99 14.48
C ARG A 618 14.17 14.13 13.74
N ASN A 619 13.43 14.96 13.00
CA ASN A 619 13.99 16.02 12.12
C ASN A 619 15.01 15.48 11.10
N TYR A 620 14.73 14.30 10.53
CA TYR A 620 15.57 13.67 9.52
C TYR A 620 14.95 13.81 8.13
N GLN A 621 15.76 14.14 7.15
CA GLN A 621 15.45 14.07 5.73
C GLN A 621 16.72 13.79 4.94
N LYS A 622 16.69 12.84 3.99
CA LYS A 622 17.79 12.60 3.07
C LYS A 622 18.02 13.83 2.18
N ALA A 623 19.27 14.20 1.96
CA ALA A 623 19.65 15.41 1.24
C ALA A 623 19.14 15.48 -0.21
N ALA A 624 18.97 14.31 -0.85
CA ALA A 624 18.46 14.20 -2.22
C ALA A 624 16.92 14.26 -2.31
N TYR A 625 16.23 14.26 -1.19
CA TYR A 625 14.77 14.19 -1.17
C TYR A 625 14.15 15.57 -1.16
N THR A 626 13.34 15.89 -2.16
CA THR A 626 12.82 17.25 -2.42
C THR A 626 11.38 17.49 -1.99
N VAL A 627 10.65 16.45 -1.55
CA VAL A 627 9.29 16.60 -1.03
C VAL A 627 9.34 17.39 0.28
N PRO A 628 8.44 18.36 0.51
CA PRO A 628 8.43 19.14 1.75
C PRO A 628 8.35 18.25 3.00
N ALA A 629 9.25 18.47 3.95
CA ALA A 629 9.41 17.65 5.15
C ALA A 629 8.13 17.52 6.00
N GLU A 630 7.31 18.58 6.03
CA GLU A 630 6.02 18.57 6.75
C GLU A 630 4.98 17.64 6.09
N ARG A 631 5.03 17.44 4.78
CA ARG A 631 4.18 16.45 4.10
C ARG A 631 4.62 15.04 4.45
N MET A 632 5.93 14.81 4.48
CA MET A 632 6.50 13.50 4.86
C MET A 632 6.26 13.17 6.34
N LEU A 633 6.15 14.18 7.21
CA LEU A 633 5.73 13.96 8.60
C LEU A 633 4.31 13.39 8.67
N VAL A 634 3.36 13.99 7.93
CA VAL A 634 1.96 13.50 7.92
C VAL A 634 1.87 12.11 7.31
N ASP A 635 2.58 11.85 6.22
CA ASP A 635 2.68 10.53 5.60
C ASP A 635 3.21 9.48 6.59
N LYS A 636 4.32 9.79 7.29
CA LYS A 636 4.88 8.91 8.32
C LYS A 636 3.94 8.69 9.50
N ALA A 637 3.23 9.72 9.92
CA ALA A 637 2.23 9.61 10.98
C ALA A 637 1.07 8.70 10.57
N GLN A 638 0.62 8.78 9.32
CA GLN A 638 -0.42 7.90 8.77
C GLN A 638 0.07 6.43 8.75
N LEU A 639 1.28 6.16 8.25
CA LEU A 639 1.87 4.83 8.27
C LEU A 639 2.01 4.25 9.69
N LEU A 640 2.23 5.09 10.70
CA LEU A 640 2.22 4.73 12.12
C LEU A 640 0.82 4.73 12.75
N LYS A 641 -0.23 4.84 11.94
CA LYS A 641 -1.64 4.87 12.39
C LYS A 641 -1.93 5.96 13.43
N LEU A 642 -1.18 7.05 13.42
CA LEU A 642 -1.33 8.15 14.38
C LEU A 642 -2.40 9.13 13.93
N SER A 643 -3.17 9.62 14.88
CA SER A 643 -4.03 10.80 14.70
C SER A 643 -3.21 12.10 14.77
N ALA A 644 -3.80 13.21 14.34
CA ALA A 644 -3.14 14.52 14.40
C ALA A 644 -2.76 14.95 15.83
N PRO A 645 -3.59 14.74 16.88
CA PRO A 645 -3.16 14.96 18.27
C PRO A 645 -1.97 14.08 18.70
N GLU A 646 -1.97 12.78 18.36
CA GLU A 646 -0.88 11.85 18.70
C GLU A 646 0.42 12.25 18.00
N MET A 647 0.37 12.59 16.71
CA MET A 647 1.51 13.13 15.97
C MET A 647 2.07 14.40 16.62
N THR A 648 1.18 15.33 16.99
CA THR A 648 1.56 16.61 17.63
C THR A 648 2.26 16.35 18.96
N ALA A 649 1.71 15.53 19.85
CA ALA A 649 2.29 15.21 21.14
C ALA A 649 3.67 14.54 20.98
N LEU A 650 3.81 13.59 20.06
CA LEU A 650 5.07 12.88 19.80
C LEU A 650 6.15 13.82 19.27
N VAL A 651 5.84 14.69 18.30
CA VAL A 651 6.84 15.63 17.79
C VAL A 651 7.34 16.55 18.91
N GLY A 652 6.43 17.19 19.67
CA GLY A 652 6.82 18.09 20.76
C GLY A 652 7.64 17.40 21.85
N GLY A 653 7.21 16.21 22.28
CA GLY A 653 7.92 15.44 23.29
C GLY A 653 9.30 14.96 22.83
N LEU A 654 9.42 14.37 21.63
CA LEU A 654 10.71 13.92 21.10
C LEU A 654 11.70 15.07 20.93
N ARG A 655 11.23 16.29 20.61
CA ARG A 655 12.09 17.48 20.54
C ARG A 655 12.68 17.86 21.91
N VAL A 656 11.86 17.94 22.93
CA VAL A 656 12.35 18.31 24.28
C VAL A 656 13.22 17.21 24.90
N LEU A 657 12.97 15.94 24.56
CA LEU A 657 13.84 14.82 24.92
C LEU A 657 15.16 14.83 24.15
N GLY A 658 15.24 15.59 23.07
CA GLY A 658 16.43 15.67 22.21
C GLY A 658 16.65 14.42 21.36
N ALA A 659 15.61 13.68 21.08
CA ALA A 659 15.63 12.50 20.22
C ALA A 659 15.58 12.92 18.73
N THR A 660 16.63 13.57 18.27
CA THR A 660 16.77 14.06 16.89
C THR A 660 17.88 13.31 16.16
N ALA A 661 17.74 13.06 14.87
CA ALA A 661 18.76 12.39 14.06
C ALA A 661 20.07 13.20 14.08
N GLY A 662 21.19 12.50 14.25
CA GLY A 662 22.51 13.14 14.35
C GLY A 662 22.67 14.12 15.53
N ASN A 663 21.80 14.05 16.53
CA ASN A 663 21.76 14.99 17.66
C ASN A 663 21.58 16.46 17.23
N ALA A 664 20.84 16.69 16.14
CA ALA A 664 20.55 18.04 15.65
C ALA A 664 19.87 18.89 16.73
N LYS A 665 20.21 20.19 16.75
CA LYS A 665 19.61 21.14 17.71
C LYS A 665 18.34 21.82 17.20
N HIS A 666 18.02 21.64 15.92
CA HIS A 666 16.87 22.27 15.29
C HIS A 666 15.57 21.68 15.87
N GLY A 667 14.64 22.53 16.24
CA GLY A 667 13.37 22.15 16.86
C GLY A 667 13.44 21.88 18.37
N VAL A 668 14.64 21.84 18.98
CA VAL A 668 14.79 21.65 20.42
C VAL A 668 14.54 23.00 21.12
N PHE A 669 13.26 23.36 21.24
CA PHE A 669 12.84 24.64 21.83
C PHE A 669 12.73 24.55 23.35
N THR A 670 13.79 24.15 24.01
CA THR A 670 13.85 24.05 25.48
C THR A 670 15.25 24.29 25.99
N GLN A 671 15.35 24.83 27.20
CA GLN A 671 16.60 24.88 27.99
C GLN A 671 16.75 23.67 28.92
N ARG A 672 15.71 22.82 29.02
CA ARG A 672 15.62 21.65 29.89
C ARG A 672 15.66 20.37 29.07
N LYS A 673 16.62 20.26 28.13
CA LYS A 673 16.75 19.10 27.26
C LYS A 673 16.84 17.81 28.08
N GLY A 674 16.06 16.79 27.67
CA GLY A 674 15.95 15.49 28.33
C GLY A 674 14.85 15.42 29.38
N GLN A 675 14.12 16.50 29.63
CA GLN A 675 12.91 16.51 30.46
C GLN A 675 11.68 16.56 29.61
N LEU A 676 10.66 15.78 29.92
CA LEU A 676 9.41 15.74 29.17
C LEU A 676 8.50 16.90 29.57
N THR A 677 8.68 18.02 28.93
CA THR A 677 7.99 19.29 29.19
C THR A 677 7.24 19.79 27.97
N ASN A 678 6.28 20.70 28.16
CA ASN A 678 5.57 21.35 27.06
C ASN A 678 6.33 22.55 26.46
N ASP A 679 7.59 22.71 26.78
CA ASP A 679 8.46 23.82 26.34
C ASP A 679 8.47 24.01 24.82
N PHE A 680 8.42 22.91 24.03
CA PHE A 680 8.35 23.01 22.57
C PHE A 680 7.21 23.91 22.12
N PHE A 681 6.01 23.67 22.63
CA PHE A 681 4.81 24.41 22.22
C PHE A 681 4.79 25.82 22.79
N VAL A 682 5.19 25.99 24.04
CA VAL A 682 5.28 27.29 24.71
C VAL A 682 6.23 28.21 23.94
N ASN A 683 7.42 27.72 23.59
CA ASN A 683 8.44 28.51 22.91
C ASN A 683 8.16 28.70 21.40
N LEU A 684 7.51 27.72 20.75
CA LEU A 684 7.07 27.87 19.36
C LEU A 684 6.05 29.00 19.20
N LEU A 685 5.11 29.11 20.15
CA LEU A 685 4.00 30.06 20.11
C LEU A 685 4.31 31.37 20.86
N ASP A 686 5.53 31.53 21.38
CA ASP A 686 5.96 32.73 22.09
C ASP A 686 5.87 33.96 21.17
N MET A 687 5.12 34.98 21.61
CA MET A 687 4.89 36.23 20.88
C MET A 687 6.14 37.12 20.78
N ASP A 688 7.11 36.91 21.67
CA ASP A 688 8.38 37.64 21.65
C ASP A 688 9.44 36.99 20.74
N THR A 689 9.09 35.89 20.08
CA THR A 689 9.93 35.22 19.08
C THR A 689 9.47 35.59 17.67
N VAL A 690 10.40 36.08 16.86
CA VAL A 690 10.18 36.40 15.43
C VAL A 690 10.92 35.37 14.58
N TRP A 691 10.18 34.63 13.76
CA TRP A 691 10.75 33.62 12.88
C TRP A 691 11.11 34.17 11.51
N SER A 692 12.28 33.81 10.98
CA SER A 692 12.72 34.18 9.63
C SER A 692 13.45 32.99 8.96
N ALA A 693 13.29 32.86 7.65
CA ALA A 693 14.01 31.84 6.89
C ALA A 693 15.51 32.16 6.87
N LYS A 694 16.33 31.14 7.11
CA LYS A 694 17.80 31.25 7.10
C LYS A 694 18.41 30.85 5.76
N SER A 695 17.70 30.07 4.98
CA SER A 695 18.08 29.59 3.65
C SER A 695 17.07 30.03 2.60
N ASP A 696 17.55 30.22 1.36
CA ASP A 696 16.67 30.50 0.20
C ASP A 696 15.71 29.34 -0.08
N ALA A 697 16.07 28.11 0.31
CA ALA A 697 15.22 26.93 0.20
C ALA A 697 14.05 26.94 1.20
N GLY A 698 14.12 27.74 2.26
CA GLY A 698 13.06 27.85 3.27
C GLY A 698 12.85 26.58 4.09
N ASP A 699 13.90 25.82 4.33
CA ASP A 699 13.91 24.57 5.09
C ASP A 699 14.43 24.72 6.53
N LEU A 700 15.22 25.79 6.80
CA LEU A 700 15.75 26.15 8.09
C LEU A 700 15.36 27.57 8.46
N PHE A 701 14.98 27.76 9.72
CA PHE A 701 14.50 29.04 10.27
C PHE A 701 15.25 29.42 11.55
N GLU A 702 15.38 30.72 11.78
CA GLU A 702 15.86 31.29 13.03
C GLU A 702 14.73 32.04 13.73
N GLY A 703 14.53 31.73 15.01
CA GLY A 703 13.66 32.46 15.93
C GLY A 703 14.51 33.46 16.73
N THR A 704 14.28 34.74 16.54
CA THR A 704 14.99 35.81 17.24
C THR A 704 14.11 36.49 18.26
N ASP A 705 14.68 36.97 19.32
CA ASP A 705 13.99 37.81 20.31
C ASP A 705 13.58 39.15 19.65
N ARG A 706 12.32 39.50 19.79
CA ARG A 706 11.72 40.69 19.17
C ARG A 706 12.38 42.01 19.60
N ASN A 707 12.89 42.08 20.82
CA ASN A 707 13.45 43.28 21.41
C ASN A 707 14.95 43.40 21.22
N SER A 708 15.70 42.31 21.50
CA SER A 708 17.14 42.29 21.39
C SER A 708 17.69 41.93 20.03
N GLY A 709 16.94 41.18 19.23
CA GLY A 709 17.39 40.63 17.97
C GLY A 709 18.28 39.37 18.11
N ASP A 710 18.51 38.90 19.36
CA ASP A 710 19.34 37.71 19.60
C ASP A 710 18.62 36.43 19.14
N VAL A 711 19.36 35.50 18.56
CA VAL A 711 18.85 34.20 18.17
C VAL A 711 18.52 33.35 19.40
N LYS A 712 17.26 33.01 19.59
CA LYS A 712 16.79 32.14 20.68
C LYS A 712 16.74 30.66 20.22
N TRP A 713 16.24 30.41 19.04
CA TRP A 713 15.95 29.06 18.54
C TRP A 713 16.32 28.90 17.05
N THR A 714 16.49 27.65 16.64
CA THR A 714 16.51 27.29 15.22
C THR A 714 15.53 26.14 15.00
N GLY A 715 14.75 26.18 13.93
CA GLY A 715 13.74 25.17 13.61
C GLY A 715 13.70 24.84 12.13
N THR A 716 13.10 23.72 11.82
CA THR A 716 12.84 23.28 10.45
C THR A 716 11.39 23.56 10.05
N ARG A 717 11.04 23.24 8.81
CA ARG A 717 9.64 23.28 8.32
C ARG A 717 8.73 22.41 9.19
N VAL A 718 9.21 21.22 9.58
CA VAL A 718 8.48 20.30 10.46
C VAL A 718 8.15 20.92 11.81
N ASP A 719 9.05 21.72 12.37
CA ASP A 719 8.83 22.35 13.66
C ASP A 719 7.84 23.51 13.55
N LEU A 720 8.00 24.36 12.51
CA LEU A 720 7.21 25.58 12.35
C LEU A 720 5.80 25.33 11.84
N VAL A 721 5.53 24.20 11.18
CA VAL A 721 4.17 23.89 10.71
C VAL A 721 3.16 23.78 11.86
N PHE A 722 3.61 23.40 13.06
CA PHE A 722 2.77 23.35 14.26
C PHE A 722 2.37 24.74 14.79
N GLY A 723 3.03 25.81 14.35
CA GLY A 723 2.63 27.18 14.63
C GLY A 723 1.94 27.87 13.46
N SER A 724 2.08 27.36 12.23
CA SER A 724 1.61 28.03 11.01
C SER A 724 0.36 27.39 10.40
N ASN A 725 0.23 26.06 10.39
CA ASN A 725 -1.00 25.38 9.96
C ASN A 725 -2.08 25.56 11.03
N SER A 726 -3.26 26.05 10.66
CA SER A 726 -4.33 26.41 11.60
C SER A 726 -4.80 25.26 12.48
N GLN A 727 -4.89 24.05 11.95
CA GLN A 727 -5.33 22.86 12.70
C GLN A 727 -4.22 22.38 13.66
N LEU A 728 -2.98 22.27 13.19
CA LEU A 728 -1.85 21.89 14.04
C LEU A 728 -1.55 22.96 15.10
N ARG A 729 -1.73 24.25 14.76
CA ARG A 729 -1.63 25.32 15.74
C ARG A 729 -2.69 25.20 16.84
N ALA A 730 -3.94 24.93 16.50
CA ALA A 730 -4.99 24.72 17.49
C ALA A 730 -4.66 23.59 18.47
N LEU A 731 -4.06 22.48 17.99
CA LEU A 731 -3.55 21.41 18.84
C LEU A 731 -2.37 21.85 19.71
N SER A 732 -1.42 22.59 19.12
CA SER A 732 -0.26 23.12 19.85
C SER A 732 -0.68 24.08 20.97
N GLU A 733 -1.69 24.91 20.75
CA GLU A 733 -2.23 25.83 21.75
C GLU A 733 -2.79 25.10 22.98
N VAL A 734 -3.34 23.88 22.81
CA VAL A 734 -3.80 23.04 23.93
C VAL A 734 -2.63 22.68 24.84
N TYR A 735 -1.49 22.28 24.27
CA TYR A 735 -0.30 21.90 25.03
C TYR A 735 0.49 23.09 25.56
N ALA A 736 0.40 24.25 24.93
CA ALA A 736 1.09 25.49 25.36
C ALA A 736 0.41 26.21 26.54
N GLN A 737 -0.76 25.77 26.97
CA GLN A 737 -1.48 26.35 28.11
C GLN A 737 -0.71 26.16 29.41
N ALA A 738 -0.98 26.98 30.42
CA ALA A 738 -0.28 26.97 31.73
C ALA A 738 -0.33 25.58 32.42
N GLU A 739 -1.44 24.85 32.26
CA GLU A 739 -1.62 23.51 32.79
C GLU A 739 -1.45 22.41 31.71
N GLY A 740 -0.86 22.76 30.56
CA GLY A 740 -0.74 21.87 29.40
C GLY A 740 0.29 20.76 29.57
N ASN A 741 1.21 20.85 30.55
CA ASN A 741 2.28 19.89 30.71
C ASN A 741 1.80 18.49 31.08
N GLU A 742 0.91 18.36 32.09
CA GLU A 742 0.35 17.07 32.51
C GLU A 742 -0.38 16.39 31.33
N LYS A 743 -1.17 17.19 30.58
CA LYS A 743 -1.88 16.67 29.40
C LYS A 743 -0.90 16.19 28.33
N LEU A 744 0.14 16.97 28.01
CA LEU A 744 1.16 16.57 27.05
C LEU A 744 1.82 15.25 27.44
N VAL A 745 2.26 15.14 28.71
CA VAL A 745 2.93 13.93 29.20
C VAL A 745 2.05 12.70 29.04
N ARG A 746 0.79 12.80 29.43
CA ARG A 746 -0.19 11.70 29.28
C ARG A 746 -0.43 11.32 27.81
N ASP A 747 -0.67 12.31 26.96
CA ASP A 747 -0.96 12.07 25.53
C ASP A 747 0.28 11.56 24.80
N PHE A 748 1.48 12.04 25.14
CA PHE A 748 2.75 11.53 24.65
C PHE A 748 2.97 10.05 25.01
N VAL A 749 2.75 9.70 26.30
CA VAL A 749 2.88 8.30 26.76
C VAL A 749 1.90 7.38 26.04
N THR A 750 0.68 7.83 25.82
CA THR A 750 -0.33 7.07 25.08
C THR A 750 0.09 6.84 23.63
N ALA A 751 0.52 7.89 22.93
CA ALA A 751 0.97 7.81 21.55
C ALA A 751 2.29 7.02 21.41
N TRP A 752 3.21 7.17 22.34
CA TRP A 752 4.43 6.38 22.42
C TRP A 752 4.15 4.88 22.54
N ASN A 753 3.29 4.51 23.51
CA ASN A 753 2.93 3.11 23.73
C ASN A 753 2.27 2.51 22.48
N LYS A 754 1.44 3.29 21.79
CA LYS A 754 0.82 2.87 20.54
C LYS A 754 1.89 2.51 19.49
N VAL A 755 2.88 3.39 19.26
CA VAL A 755 3.95 3.14 18.28
C VAL A 755 4.79 1.92 18.67
N MET A 756 5.13 1.78 19.96
CA MET A 756 5.94 0.64 20.46
C MET A 756 5.22 -0.71 20.34
N ALA A 757 3.88 -0.72 20.23
CA ALA A 757 3.06 -1.92 20.22
C ALA A 757 2.44 -2.25 18.85
N LEU A 758 2.66 -1.43 17.80
CA LEU A 758 2.00 -1.60 16.49
C LEU A 758 2.22 -2.97 15.83
N ASP A 759 3.31 -3.63 16.14
CA ASP A 759 3.72 -4.92 15.58
C ASP A 759 3.48 -6.13 16.53
N GLN A 760 2.79 -5.92 17.66
CA GLN A 760 2.43 -6.99 18.62
C GLN A 760 1.03 -7.55 18.29
N PHE A 761 0.91 -8.23 17.16
CA PHE A 761 -0.39 -8.74 16.66
C PHE A 761 -0.99 -9.87 17.51
N ASP A 762 -0.15 -10.64 18.21
CA ASP A 762 -0.57 -11.82 18.97
C ASP A 762 -1.14 -11.47 20.36
N GLN A 763 -1.14 -10.19 20.72
CA GLN A 763 -1.52 -9.73 22.06
C GLN A 763 -2.68 -8.72 22.04
N ALA A 764 -3.26 -8.45 20.86
CA ALA A 764 -4.35 -7.51 20.66
C ALA A 764 -5.72 -8.16 20.82
#